data_60c7c6858ee951a1e36aacfaa88f08ce
#
_entry.id   60c7c6858ee951a1e36aacfaa88f08ce
#
_cell.length_a   1.000
_cell.length_b   1.000
_cell.length_c   1.000
_cell.angle_alpha   90.00
_cell.angle_beta   90.00
_cell.angle_gamma   90.00
#
_symmetry.space_group_name_H-M   'P 1'
#
loop_
_entity.id
_entity.type
_entity.pdbx_description
1 polymer ?
#
loop_
_entity_poly.entity_id
_entity_poly.type
_entity_poly.pdbx_seq_one_letter_code
_entity_poly.pdbx_strand_id
1 'polypeptide(L)'
;MKKVFTILVMLAFSFSLKAQTEALFSFNDYLEEEPLNGQGGWITRPHTSSNGGIPMYTGYIGHFWKGDPSPTMDETMGVFSHASGTAHGDVATHSLAEYGFDFSTGGVIEVECDIYRGLWGHLFGIGYDADGDGFVVPPFYTAPGHNLTEPLIPDPNSTSPEGGIYMLSTGYRPSDPYFQYGPVLPNNTMACNIQPATTMDCWFRWKISIDLDANNGAGAVTLYRMDDPNNGEWEPVPECQGVNAGLTPGSGDKFDPAMWNSMFMLNNGMGGFDNFNVRHMAGGLAAQFIDFPEIGDQLVYNAPITLQATASSGLPVTFELAQGPATLEGNVLTLNGEEGEVKIRAIQSGDGTTWQPAPTVTRSFYVVDPENYAPEITIRRPYEGTKVYMPDFENPVLVVLNAYIEHPEVLKFEEVKCTVDGQELLLKTDYPNNPENGYWYTTWTPSGEGTYNMTASITQTGGKVTSASNTFEVTTNYNDITVSALNGELIATNQQMTSYGEFPFPTHVNAFDSINMHYLHNCLNGSCKSYDHVSTVRVKNYRGEWVELCRYTTPFGVECEADQDMTDFTTLLQGLIEFEYSCEMYESNGEGYSPTILFEYYKGTPEYPYIDINEIWYGSYSFGDYENLCPVPVRTITFDPTVEKANLRLVTSGHHWSDTEHGAYNTGNAAEFYEATHNIKINGTTTFTQHLWRNCTPNPAGCQPQSGTWTYPRSGWCPGSLPLVWNYSLDNYLNSGIPELLYEFDPTYVDECHPNYPDCVTGQNGCINCLDSNNPILMVSGMLVTYSHRSDIVVTGVTERPDANKEPFQVMLTPNPVKNTLTVTTDYDKGRLNVRVINSQGVHVKAFGVEGTATIDMSDLPAGVYFVQMLGGKMVTRKIVKM
;
A
#
# COMPACT_ATOMS: atom_id res chain seq x y z
N MET A 1 -49.72 28.93 -0.72
CA MET A 1 -49.78 30.09 0.20
C MET A 1 -48.34 30.57 0.30
N LYS A 2 -48.14 31.85 -0.10
CA LYS A 2 -46.81 32.47 -0.19
C LYS A 2 -46.14 32.55 1.18
N LYS A 3 -44.93 32.08 1.36
CA LYS A 3 -44.05 32.45 2.46
C LYS A 3 -43.16 33.60 2.02
N VAL A 4 -43.28 34.69 2.73
CA VAL A 4 -42.53 35.93 2.57
C VAL A 4 -41.13 35.68 3.15
N PHE A 5 -40.10 35.88 2.36
CA PHE A 5 -38.71 35.98 2.82
C PHE A 5 -38.48 37.43 3.32
N THR A 6 -38.15 37.55 4.59
CA THR A 6 -37.67 38.80 5.14
C THR A 6 -36.13 38.81 5.03
N ILE A 7 -35.62 39.60 4.07
CA ILE A 7 -34.20 39.92 3.93
C ILE A 7 -33.87 40.94 5.00
N LEU A 8 -33.06 40.55 5.99
CA LEU A 8 -32.42 41.47 6.92
C LEU A 8 -31.06 41.88 6.34
N VAL A 9 -30.99 43.03 5.71
CA VAL A 9 -29.75 43.66 5.26
C VAL A 9 -29.06 44.25 6.47
N MET A 10 -28.06 43.56 7.02
CA MET A 10 -27.06 44.19 7.89
C MET A 10 -25.89 44.62 7.03
N LEU A 11 -25.82 45.91 6.72
CA LEU A 11 -24.60 46.56 6.28
C LEU A 11 -23.64 46.65 7.44
N ALA A 12 -22.75 45.67 7.55
CA ALA A 12 -21.53 45.80 8.30
C ALA A 12 -20.38 45.99 7.29
N PHE A 13 -19.91 47.24 7.16
CA PHE A 13 -18.61 47.47 6.53
C PHE A 13 -17.54 46.90 7.44
N SER A 14 -17.18 45.65 7.21
CA SER A 14 -15.90 45.10 7.66
C SER A 14 -15.01 45.00 6.43
N PHE A 15 -14.01 45.85 6.35
CA PHE A 15 -12.86 45.59 5.50
C PHE A 15 -12.18 44.33 6.02
N SER A 16 -12.62 43.14 5.58
CA SER A 16 -11.89 41.90 5.71
C SER A 16 -10.85 41.89 4.60
N LEU A 17 -9.62 42.24 4.89
CA LEU A 17 -8.50 41.85 4.05
C LEU A 17 -8.50 40.31 4.05
N LYS A 18 -8.93 39.70 2.96
CA LYS A 18 -8.75 38.27 2.73
C LYS A 18 -7.26 38.03 2.52
N ALA A 19 -6.58 37.48 3.52
CA ALA A 19 -5.16 37.15 3.40
C ALA A 19 -4.91 35.85 2.64
N GLN A 20 -5.94 35.02 2.46
CA GLN A 20 -5.93 33.82 1.61
C GLN A 20 -7.17 33.81 0.74
N THR A 21 -6.96 33.38 -0.52
CA THR A 21 -8.02 33.09 -1.47
C THR A 21 -7.83 31.65 -1.94
N GLU A 22 -8.92 30.90 -2.03
CA GLU A 22 -8.88 29.47 -2.38
C GLU A 22 -10.04 29.11 -3.31
N ALA A 23 -9.76 28.20 -4.25
CA ALA A 23 -10.75 27.56 -5.11
C ALA A 23 -10.44 26.05 -5.18
N LEU A 24 -11.35 25.23 -4.65
CA LEU A 24 -11.21 23.77 -4.59
C LEU A 24 -12.32 23.10 -5.41
N PHE A 25 -11.95 22.13 -6.24
CA PHE A 25 -12.84 21.32 -7.08
C PHE A 25 -12.59 19.84 -6.81
N SER A 26 -13.50 19.18 -6.14
CA SER A 26 -13.49 17.75 -5.89
C SER A 26 -14.29 16.93 -6.91
N PHE A 27 -15.05 17.61 -7.76
CA PHE A 27 -15.96 17.03 -8.79
C PHE A 27 -17.09 16.15 -8.25
N ASN A 28 -17.19 15.91 -6.95
CA ASN A 28 -18.18 15.01 -6.33
C ASN A 28 -19.65 15.43 -6.53
N ASP A 29 -19.90 16.72 -6.69
CA ASP A 29 -21.25 17.27 -6.91
C ASP A 29 -21.64 17.31 -8.39
N TYR A 30 -20.83 16.75 -9.29
CA TYR A 30 -21.04 16.78 -10.73
C TYR A 30 -21.87 15.58 -11.19
N LEU A 31 -22.49 15.68 -12.36
CA LEU A 31 -23.30 14.61 -12.91
C LEU A 31 -22.41 13.48 -13.46
N GLU A 32 -22.62 12.25 -13.01
CA GLU A 32 -21.85 11.08 -13.42
C GLU A 32 -22.01 10.78 -14.92
N GLU A 33 -20.92 10.41 -15.58
CA GLU A 33 -20.84 10.06 -17.01
C GLU A 33 -21.30 11.17 -17.97
N GLU A 34 -21.37 12.41 -17.51
CA GLU A 34 -21.73 13.56 -18.34
C GLU A 34 -20.47 14.38 -18.72
N PRO A 35 -20.45 15.03 -19.87
CA PRO A 35 -19.35 15.90 -20.24
C PRO A 35 -19.07 16.98 -19.20
N LEU A 36 -17.81 17.22 -18.88
CA LEU A 36 -17.41 18.29 -17.96
C LEU A 36 -17.83 19.67 -18.43
N ASN A 37 -17.94 19.86 -19.74
CA ASN A 37 -18.28 21.16 -20.32
C ASN A 37 -19.63 21.71 -19.83
N GLY A 38 -19.57 22.86 -19.15
CA GLY A 38 -20.73 23.52 -18.58
C GLY A 38 -21.10 23.10 -17.16
N GLN A 39 -20.44 22.07 -16.59
CA GLN A 39 -20.60 21.72 -15.20
C GLN A 39 -19.69 22.60 -14.32
N GLY A 40 -20.22 23.14 -13.23
CA GLY A 40 -19.48 23.91 -12.23
C GLY A 40 -18.69 25.10 -12.81
N GLY A 41 -19.00 25.59 -13.99
CA GLY A 41 -18.28 26.69 -14.63
C GLY A 41 -17.11 26.28 -15.54
N TRP A 42 -16.86 25.00 -15.69
CA TRP A 42 -15.81 24.50 -16.59
C TRP A 42 -16.21 24.65 -18.06
N ILE A 43 -15.25 25.09 -18.88
CA ILE A 43 -15.35 25.17 -20.33
C ILE A 43 -14.36 24.19 -20.92
N THR A 44 -14.83 23.32 -21.82
CA THR A 44 -13.94 22.38 -22.52
C THR A 44 -13.91 22.68 -24.01
N ARG A 45 -12.73 22.56 -24.61
CA ARG A 45 -12.53 22.68 -26.07
C ARG A 45 -11.63 21.58 -26.58
N PRO A 46 -11.90 21.04 -27.80
CA PRO A 46 -10.99 20.09 -28.42
C PRO A 46 -9.60 20.71 -28.62
N HIS A 47 -8.58 20.01 -28.16
CA HIS A 47 -7.23 20.35 -28.58
C HIS A 47 -7.11 20.19 -30.10
N THR A 48 -6.47 21.12 -30.80
CA THR A 48 -6.46 21.34 -32.24
C THR A 48 -5.99 20.18 -33.13
N SER A 49 -6.47 18.98 -32.92
CA SER A 49 -6.24 17.87 -33.82
C SER A 49 -7.38 17.73 -34.83
N SER A 50 -7.06 17.35 -36.06
CA SER A 50 -7.97 17.19 -37.19
C SER A 50 -9.08 16.16 -37.02
N ASN A 51 -9.17 15.48 -35.87
CA ASN A 51 -10.03 14.33 -35.61
C ASN A 51 -11.13 14.55 -34.55
N GLY A 52 -11.35 15.76 -34.08
CA GLY A 52 -12.33 16.07 -33.03
C GLY A 52 -11.85 15.56 -31.67
N GLY A 53 -11.74 16.45 -30.70
CA GLY A 53 -11.37 16.09 -29.32
C GLY A 53 -12.35 15.09 -28.70
N ILE A 54 -11.86 14.31 -27.76
CA ILE A 54 -12.72 13.47 -26.92
C ILE A 54 -13.09 14.27 -25.70
N PRO A 55 -14.38 14.46 -25.42
CA PRO A 55 -14.84 15.20 -24.24
C PRO A 55 -14.25 14.63 -22.95
N MET A 56 -13.94 15.48 -22.01
CA MET A 56 -13.72 15.08 -20.63
C MET A 56 -15.08 14.81 -19.96
N TYR A 57 -15.16 13.75 -19.22
CA TYR A 57 -16.33 13.32 -18.50
C TYR A 57 -16.06 13.30 -17.01
N THR A 58 -17.12 13.49 -16.24
CA THR A 58 -17.12 13.26 -14.78
C THR A 58 -17.66 11.89 -14.47
N GLY A 59 -17.09 11.19 -13.51
CA GLY A 59 -17.58 9.86 -13.11
C GLY A 59 -16.70 9.19 -12.08
N TYR A 60 -17.17 8.07 -11.56
CA TYR A 60 -16.40 7.25 -10.61
C TYR A 60 -15.22 6.61 -11.30
N ILE A 61 -14.04 7.04 -10.95
CA ILE A 61 -12.79 6.61 -11.59
C ILE A 61 -12.56 5.11 -11.42
N GLY A 62 -12.98 4.52 -10.32
CA GLY A 62 -12.90 3.08 -10.08
C GLY A 62 -13.72 2.19 -11.05
N HIS A 63 -14.69 2.73 -11.77
CA HIS A 63 -15.45 1.99 -12.77
C HIS A 63 -14.69 1.80 -14.09
N PHE A 64 -13.81 2.71 -14.42
CA PHE A 64 -13.13 2.73 -15.71
C PHE A 64 -11.69 2.23 -15.66
N TRP A 65 -11.08 2.31 -14.52
CA TRP A 65 -9.70 1.95 -14.31
C TRP A 65 -9.57 1.05 -13.09
N LYS A 66 -8.91 -0.07 -13.27
CA LYS A 66 -8.51 -0.92 -12.14
C LYS A 66 -7.40 -0.21 -11.40
N GLY A 67 -7.74 0.47 -10.37
CA GLY A 67 -6.80 1.17 -9.55
C GLY A 67 -7.50 1.63 -8.29
N ASP A 68 -6.72 1.88 -7.30
CA ASP A 68 -7.15 2.45 -6.05
C ASP A 68 -7.91 3.77 -6.29
N PRO A 69 -8.80 4.15 -5.37
CA PRO A 69 -9.44 5.46 -5.40
C PRO A 69 -8.39 6.57 -5.45
N SER A 70 -8.83 7.79 -5.80
CA SER A 70 -8.00 8.99 -5.67
C SER A 70 -7.26 9.00 -4.32
N PRO A 71 -6.02 9.53 -4.26
CA PRO A 71 -5.24 9.58 -3.02
C PRO A 71 -5.96 10.20 -1.83
N THR A 72 -6.97 11.00 -2.04
CA THR A 72 -7.78 11.56 -0.97
C THR A 72 -8.85 10.63 -0.45
N MET A 73 -9.00 9.45 -1.06
CA MET A 73 -9.96 8.39 -0.67
C MET A 73 -11.41 8.86 -0.45
N ASP A 74 -11.79 9.97 -1.02
CA ASP A 74 -13.16 10.40 -0.96
C ASP A 74 -13.93 9.73 -2.10
N GLU A 75 -14.34 8.54 -2.06
CA GLU A 75 -15.16 7.71 -2.99
C GLU A 75 -15.69 8.40 -4.26
N THR A 76 -14.84 8.99 -5.17
CA THR A 76 -15.26 10.21 -5.71
C THR A 76 -15.19 10.27 -7.19
N MET A 77 -16.05 11.09 -7.68
CA MET A 77 -16.05 11.43 -9.07
C MET A 77 -14.85 12.32 -9.39
N GLY A 78 -14.04 11.89 -10.33
CA GLY A 78 -13.00 12.70 -10.94
C GLY A 78 -13.33 13.03 -12.39
N VAL A 79 -12.42 13.71 -13.04
CA VAL A 79 -12.49 14.03 -14.46
C VAL A 79 -11.57 13.10 -15.24
N PHE A 80 -12.07 12.48 -16.29
CA PHE A 80 -11.30 11.54 -17.11
C PHE A 80 -11.63 11.68 -18.60
N SER A 81 -10.80 11.13 -19.46
CA SER A 81 -11.10 10.98 -20.89
C SER A 81 -10.91 9.54 -21.35
N HIS A 82 -11.81 9.09 -22.23
CA HIS A 82 -11.79 7.76 -22.84
C HIS A 82 -10.95 7.68 -24.13
N ALA A 83 -9.82 8.33 -24.19
CA ALA A 83 -9.02 8.34 -25.40
C ALA A 83 -8.41 6.97 -25.68
N SER A 84 -9.00 6.20 -26.59
CA SER A 84 -8.38 5.00 -27.16
C SER A 84 -7.43 5.35 -28.32
N GLY A 85 -6.16 5.30 -28.07
CA GLY A 85 -5.09 5.05 -29.05
C GLY A 85 -4.71 6.14 -30.06
N THR A 86 -5.57 7.12 -30.43
CA THR A 86 -5.24 8.10 -31.48
C THR A 86 -5.94 9.46 -31.34
N ALA A 87 -6.68 9.71 -30.28
CA ALA A 87 -7.39 10.96 -30.07
C ALA A 87 -6.83 11.71 -28.89
N HIS A 88 -6.65 13.01 -29.06
CA HIS A 88 -6.25 13.90 -27.97
C HIS A 88 -7.48 14.28 -27.13
N GLY A 89 -7.33 14.34 -25.80
CA GLY A 89 -8.38 14.83 -24.92
C GLY A 89 -8.61 16.34 -25.06
N ASP A 90 -9.72 16.78 -24.53
CA ASP A 90 -10.02 18.21 -24.45
C ASP A 90 -9.13 18.93 -23.46
N VAL A 91 -8.96 20.23 -23.63
CA VAL A 91 -8.49 21.14 -22.58
C VAL A 91 -9.72 21.65 -21.84
N ALA A 92 -9.67 21.61 -20.53
CA ALA A 92 -10.68 22.20 -19.66
C ALA A 92 -10.11 23.41 -18.93
N THR A 93 -10.85 24.52 -18.94
CA THR A 93 -10.45 25.75 -18.26
C THR A 93 -11.58 26.24 -17.36
N HIS A 94 -11.23 26.81 -16.24
CA HIS A 94 -12.13 27.45 -15.30
C HIS A 94 -11.62 28.83 -14.92
N SER A 95 -12.51 29.84 -14.96
CA SER A 95 -12.15 31.20 -14.59
C SER A 95 -11.93 31.34 -13.09
N LEU A 96 -10.86 32.04 -12.69
CA LEU A 96 -10.58 32.40 -11.30
C LEU A 96 -11.24 33.73 -10.87
N ALA A 97 -11.89 34.44 -11.78
CA ALA A 97 -12.41 35.78 -11.52
C ALA A 97 -13.45 35.84 -10.39
N GLU A 98 -14.29 34.83 -10.27
CA GLU A 98 -15.33 34.78 -9.23
C GLU A 98 -14.82 34.49 -7.81
N TYR A 99 -13.59 33.97 -7.68
CA TYR A 99 -13.00 33.60 -6.39
C TYR A 99 -12.24 34.76 -5.73
N GLY A 100 -12.04 35.88 -6.46
CA GLY A 100 -11.41 37.08 -5.94
C GLY A 100 -9.90 36.97 -5.71
N PHE A 101 -9.20 36.17 -6.52
CA PHE A 101 -7.75 36.15 -6.55
C PHE A 101 -7.14 37.48 -6.99
N ASP A 102 -6.12 37.93 -6.29
CA ASP A 102 -5.34 39.13 -6.65
C ASP A 102 -3.84 38.81 -6.47
N PHE A 103 -3.26 38.26 -7.50
CA PHE A 103 -1.84 37.90 -7.50
C PHE A 103 -0.89 39.12 -7.63
N SER A 104 -1.40 40.33 -7.82
CA SER A 104 -0.62 41.55 -7.78
C SER A 104 -0.04 41.86 -6.42
N THR A 105 -0.57 41.28 -5.39
CA THR A 105 -0.17 41.47 -3.99
C THR A 105 1.12 40.69 -3.60
N GLY A 106 1.72 39.96 -4.55
CA GLY A 106 2.86 39.07 -4.27
C GLY A 106 2.46 37.84 -3.42
N GLY A 107 3.41 37.25 -2.75
CA GLY A 107 3.19 36.07 -1.89
C GLY A 107 3.33 34.75 -2.61
N VAL A 108 2.61 33.72 -2.16
CA VAL A 108 2.74 32.36 -2.66
C VAL A 108 1.43 31.88 -3.27
N ILE A 109 1.50 31.34 -4.48
CA ILE A 109 0.43 30.59 -5.11
C ILE A 109 0.74 29.10 -4.99
N GLU A 110 -0.23 28.30 -4.52
CA GLU A 110 -0.17 26.85 -4.56
C GLU A 110 -1.22 26.33 -5.52
N VAL A 111 -0.84 25.40 -6.39
CA VAL A 111 -1.72 24.70 -7.31
C VAL A 111 -1.56 23.21 -7.06
N GLU A 112 -2.60 22.56 -6.57
CA GLU A 112 -2.61 21.13 -6.22
C GLU A 112 -3.56 20.38 -7.13
N CYS A 113 -3.23 19.13 -7.43
CA CYS A 113 -4.13 18.25 -8.16
C CYS A 113 -3.73 16.78 -7.95
N ASP A 114 -4.73 15.92 -7.82
CA ASP A 114 -4.55 14.47 -7.93
C ASP A 114 -4.63 14.09 -9.41
N ILE A 115 -3.63 13.34 -9.88
CA ILE A 115 -3.54 12.88 -11.26
C ILE A 115 -3.45 11.38 -11.29
N TYR A 116 -4.35 10.71 -12.01
CA TYR A 116 -4.17 9.35 -12.44
C TYR A 116 -3.35 9.34 -13.72
N ARG A 117 -2.15 8.77 -13.62
CA ARG A 117 -1.23 8.71 -14.74
C ARG A 117 -1.52 7.51 -15.62
N GLY A 118 -2.23 7.73 -16.70
CA GLY A 118 -2.33 6.80 -17.80
C GLY A 118 -1.32 7.06 -18.93
N LEU A 119 -1.69 6.70 -20.14
CA LEU A 119 -0.88 6.85 -21.35
C LEU A 119 -0.89 8.29 -21.88
N TRP A 120 0.21 8.79 -22.41
CA TRP A 120 0.37 9.92 -23.36
C TRP A 120 0.52 11.35 -22.83
N GLY A 121 0.14 11.67 -21.64
CA GLY A 121 0.44 13.00 -21.08
C GLY A 121 -0.76 13.72 -20.47
N HIS A 122 -0.48 14.43 -19.40
CA HIS A 122 -1.44 15.19 -18.63
C HIS A 122 -0.81 16.50 -18.21
N LEU A 123 -1.61 17.53 -18.04
CA LEU A 123 -1.18 18.77 -17.43
C LEU A 123 -2.31 19.41 -16.60
N PHE A 124 -1.89 20.16 -15.60
CA PHE A 124 -2.76 21.05 -14.84
C PHE A 124 -1.97 22.29 -14.43
N GLY A 125 -2.62 23.43 -14.33
CA GLY A 125 -1.94 24.66 -13.96
C GLY A 125 -2.82 25.90 -13.88
N ILE A 126 -2.16 27.03 -13.79
CA ILE A 126 -2.75 28.36 -13.69
C ILE A 126 -2.13 29.29 -14.74
N GLY A 127 -2.90 30.22 -15.29
CA GLY A 127 -2.38 31.10 -16.31
C GLY A 127 -3.30 32.22 -16.74
N TYR A 128 -2.88 32.87 -17.82
CA TYR A 128 -3.50 34.02 -18.44
C TYR A 128 -4.30 33.63 -19.69
N ASP A 129 -5.58 33.86 -19.66
CA ASP A 129 -6.49 33.90 -20.81
C ASP A 129 -6.42 35.32 -21.39
N ALA A 130 -5.75 35.48 -22.53
CA ALA A 130 -5.37 36.77 -23.07
C ALA A 130 -6.48 37.41 -23.92
N ASP A 131 -7.32 36.63 -24.56
CA ASP A 131 -8.39 37.12 -25.41
C ASP A 131 -9.76 37.16 -24.70
N GLY A 132 -9.81 36.64 -23.46
CA GLY A 132 -11.00 36.67 -22.60
C GLY A 132 -12.09 35.74 -23.07
N ASP A 133 -11.75 34.74 -23.85
CA ASP A 133 -12.70 33.77 -24.37
C ASP A 133 -13.01 32.64 -23.34
N GLY A 134 -12.43 32.71 -22.16
CA GLY A 134 -12.60 31.77 -21.04
C GLY A 134 -11.76 30.50 -21.18
N PHE A 135 -10.67 30.53 -21.98
CA PHE A 135 -9.92 29.33 -22.31
C PHE A 135 -8.42 29.61 -22.44
N VAL A 136 -7.59 28.85 -21.77
CA VAL A 136 -6.12 28.91 -21.86
C VAL A 136 -5.60 27.70 -22.62
N VAL A 137 -4.93 27.93 -23.73
CA VAL A 137 -4.26 26.86 -24.49
C VAL A 137 -2.76 27.04 -24.39
N PRO A 138 -2.07 26.23 -23.59
CA PRO A 138 -0.60 26.21 -23.62
C PRO A 138 -0.12 25.82 -25.03
N PRO A 139 0.84 26.53 -25.60
CA PRO A 139 1.34 26.24 -26.94
C PRO A 139 2.23 24.97 -26.92
N PHE A 140 1.82 23.98 -27.68
CA PHE A 140 2.55 22.73 -27.89
C PHE A 140 2.91 22.55 -29.37
N TYR A 141 3.98 21.83 -29.63
CA TYR A 141 4.27 21.34 -30.98
C TYR A 141 4.39 19.81 -30.99
N THR A 142 4.10 19.22 -32.12
CA THR A 142 4.39 17.80 -32.35
C THR A 142 5.80 17.64 -32.88
N ALA A 143 6.58 16.73 -32.33
CA ALA A 143 7.94 16.48 -32.80
C ALA A 143 7.95 16.06 -34.29
N PRO A 144 8.91 16.50 -35.12
CA PRO A 144 8.95 16.13 -36.53
C PRO A 144 9.12 14.62 -36.74
N GLY A 145 8.19 14.04 -37.47
CA GLY A 145 8.22 12.62 -37.85
C GLY A 145 7.28 11.71 -37.09
N HIS A 146 6.53 12.28 -36.19
CA HIS A 146 5.63 11.54 -35.31
C HIS A 146 4.16 11.67 -35.77
N ASN A 147 3.40 10.61 -35.60
CA ASN A 147 1.96 10.60 -35.86
C ASN A 147 1.21 11.20 -34.66
N LEU A 148 -0.03 11.55 -34.78
CA LEU A 148 -0.91 12.21 -33.84
C LEU A 148 -1.08 11.53 -32.45
N THR A 149 -0.31 10.46 -32.19
CA THR A 149 -0.26 9.68 -30.92
C THR A 149 0.88 10.08 -30.01
N GLU A 150 1.46 11.29 -30.17
CA GLU A 150 2.74 11.60 -29.55
C GLU A 150 2.71 12.63 -28.45
N PRO A 151 3.78 12.67 -27.62
CA PRO A 151 3.79 13.50 -26.43
C PRO A 151 3.68 14.99 -26.76
N LEU A 152 2.91 15.69 -25.96
CA LEU A 152 2.81 17.14 -26.00
C LEU A 152 4.13 17.74 -25.55
N ILE A 153 4.82 18.47 -26.42
CA ILE A 153 6.08 19.14 -26.09
C ILE A 153 5.81 20.65 -26.06
N PRO A 154 6.11 21.35 -24.94
CA PRO A 154 5.98 22.79 -24.88
C PRO A 154 6.81 23.46 -25.97
N ASP A 155 6.25 24.40 -26.71
CA ASP A 155 6.95 25.13 -27.76
C ASP A 155 7.66 26.36 -27.19
N PRO A 156 8.98 26.31 -26.98
CA PRO A 156 9.74 27.45 -26.43
C PRO A 156 9.86 28.61 -27.42
N ASN A 157 9.49 28.42 -28.67
CA ASN A 157 9.49 29.47 -29.70
C ASN A 157 8.09 30.10 -29.92
N SER A 158 7.12 29.64 -29.17
CA SER A 158 5.74 30.15 -29.31
C SER A 158 5.63 31.62 -28.94
N THR A 159 4.94 32.36 -29.77
CA THR A 159 4.59 33.76 -29.53
C THR A 159 3.17 33.94 -29.01
N SER A 160 2.51 32.86 -28.58
CA SER A 160 1.17 32.92 -27.97
C SER A 160 1.16 33.89 -26.80
N PRO A 161 0.20 34.79 -26.70
CA PRO A 161 0.02 35.66 -25.53
C PRO A 161 -0.48 34.91 -24.32
N GLU A 162 -1.05 33.73 -24.50
CA GLU A 162 -1.58 32.85 -23.46
C GLU A 162 -0.54 31.92 -22.88
N GLY A 163 -0.79 31.46 -21.67
CA GLY A 163 0.03 30.51 -20.94
C GLY A 163 0.16 30.84 -19.46
N GLY A 164 0.96 30.09 -18.77
CA GLY A 164 1.16 30.24 -17.33
C GLY A 164 2.17 29.23 -16.79
N ILE A 165 2.00 28.86 -15.55
CA ILE A 165 2.79 27.80 -14.90
C ILE A 165 1.92 26.58 -14.72
N TYR A 166 2.40 25.43 -15.21
CA TYR A 166 1.63 24.20 -15.16
C TYR A 166 2.54 22.96 -15.00
N MET A 167 2.04 21.94 -14.33
CA MET A 167 2.65 20.63 -14.29
C MET A 167 2.40 19.90 -15.60
N LEU A 168 3.42 19.30 -16.17
CA LEU A 168 3.35 18.52 -17.40
C LEU A 168 3.88 17.12 -17.16
N SER A 169 3.17 16.12 -17.66
CA SER A 169 3.63 14.75 -17.76
C SER A 169 3.45 14.27 -19.19
N THR A 170 4.54 13.94 -19.89
CA THR A 170 4.51 13.45 -21.26
C THR A 170 5.29 12.15 -21.41
N GLY A 171 5.03 11.43 -22.53
CA GLY A 171 5.78 10.23 -22.88
C GLY A 171 5.27 8.95 -22.21
N TYR A 172 5.48 7.83 -22.91
CA TYR A 172 4.99 6.51 -22.52
C TYR A 172 5.91 5.81 -21.51
N ARG A 173 7.22 6.02 -21.65
CA ARG A 173 8.25 5.41 -20.78
C ARG A 173 9.37 6.40 -20.51
N PRO A 174 10.09 6.26 -19.38
CA PRO A 174 11.28 7.06 -19.11
C PRO A 174 12.38 6.99 -20.20
N SER A 175 12.41 5.89 -20.95
CA SER A 175 13.30 5.71 -22.10
C SER A 175 12.86 6.41 -23.39
N ASP A 176 11.65 7.01 -23.39
CA ASP A 176 11.18 7.81 -24.52
C ASP A 176 12.00 9.10 -24.63
N PRO A 177 12.61 9.39 -25.78
CA PRO A 177 13.44 10.61 -25.94
C PRO A 177 12.64 11.92 -25.76
N TYR A 178 11.31 11.86 -25.79
CA TYR A 178 10.41 13.01 -25.58
C TYR A 178 9.77 13.03 -24.19
N PHE A 179 10.24 12.18 -23.30
CA PHE A 179 9.75 12.12 -21.94
C PHE A 179 10.05 13.42 -21.18
N GLN A 180 9.01 14.12 -20.75
CA GLN A 180 9.09 15.33 -19.95
C GLN A 180 8.11 15.23 -18.77
N TYR A 181 8.62 15.51 -17.58
CA TYR A 181 7.83 15.43 -16.37
C TYR A 181 8.28 16.51 -15.39
N GLY A 182 7.44 17.49 -15.16
CA GLY A 182 7.76 18.60 -14.26
C GLY A 182 7.01 19.89 -14.59
N PRO A 183 7.21 20.95 -13.82
CA PRO A 183 6.60 22.25 -14.08
C PRO A 183 7.16 22.91 -15.34
N VAL A 184 6.28 23.51 -16.10
CA VAL A 184 6.59 24.35 -17.27
C VAL A 184 6.35 25.80 -16.90
N LEU A 185 7.27 26.66 -17.32
CA LEU A 185 7.27 28.10 -17.07
C LEU A 185 6.51 28.87 -18.17
N PRO A 186 6.17 30.16 -17.97
CA PRO A 186 5.43 30.96 -18.96
C PRO A 186 6.12 31.11 -20.31
N ASN A 187 7.45 30.94 -20.38
CA ASN A 187 8.24 30.91 -21.62
C ASN A 187 8.22 29.54 -22.32
N ASN A 188 7.38 28.60 -21.86
CA ASN A 188 7.27 27.22 -22.34
C ASN A 188 8.56 26.39 -22.23
N THR A 189 9.40 26.68 -21.26
CA THR A 189 10.53 25.82 -20.91
C THR A 189 10.24 25.06 -19.63
N MET A 190 10.77 23.84 -19.52
CA MET A 190 10.70 23.08 -18.28
C MET A 190 11.48 23.80 -17.19
N ALA A 191 10.87 24.00 -16.03
CA ALA A 191 11.57 24.45 -14.82
C ALA A 191 12.60 23.40 -14.37
N CYS A 192 12.22 22.15 -14.44
CA CYS A 192 13.03 20.98 -14.20
C CYS A 192 12.42 19.81 -14.98
N ASN A 193 13.17 18.76 -15.20
CA ASN A 193 12.65 17.52 -15.79
C ASN A 193 12.99 16.39 -14.83
N ILE A 194 11.99 15.87 -14.16
CA ILE A 194 12.16 14.79 -13.20
C ILE A 194 11.85 13.47 -13.84
N GLN A 195 12.49 12.41 -13.35
CA GLN A 195 12.14 11.05 -13.72
C GLN A 195 11.11 10.52 -12.71
N PRO A 196 9.91 10.12 -13.13
CA PRO A 196 8.96 9.55 -12.20
C PRO A 196 9.49 8.22 -11.64
N ALA A 197 9.47 8.10 -10.33
CA ALA A 197 9.96 6.92 -9.62
C ALA A 197 9.07 5.67 -9.81
N THR A 198 7.97 5.73 -10.57
CA THR A 198 6.98 4.67 -10.53
C THR A 198 6.30 4.41 -11.85
N THR A 199 5.72 3.24 -11.89
CA THR A 199 4.85 2.64 -12.91
C THR A 199 3.71 3.56 -13.33
N MET A 200 3.24 3.36 -14.56
CA MET A 200 1.95 3.88 -15.04
C MET A 200 0.80 3.20 -14.26
N ASP A 201 -0.39 3.74 -14.39
CA ASP A 201 -1.61 3.22 -13.78
C ASP A 201 -1.70 3.38 -12.26
N CYS A 202 -1.25 4.54 -11.75
CA CYS A 202 -1.40 4.90 -10.35
C CYS A 202 -1.72 6.39 -10.18
N TRP A 203 -2.28 6.72 -9.03
CA TRP A 203 -2.55 8.08 -8.62
C TRP A 203 -1.32 8.74 -8.02
N PHE A 204 -1.17 10.05 -8.29
CA PHE A 204 -0.17 10.92 -7.68
C PHE A 204 -0.81 12.21 -7.24
N ARG A 205 -0.42 12.70 -6.09
CA ARG A 205 -0.77 14.02 -5.64
C ARG A 205 0.40 14.98 -5.81
N TRP A 206 0.16 16.05 -6.56
CA TRP A 206 1.17 17.04 -6.90
C TRP A 206 0.76 18.43 -6.43
N LYS A 207 1.77 19.22 -6.05
CA LYS A 207 1.63 20.62 -5.73
C LYS A 207 2.72 21.44 -6.39
N ILE A 208 2.34 22.47 -7.15
CA ILE A 208 3.23 23.52 -7.62
C ILE A 208 3.10 24.68 -6.64
N SER A 209 4.20 25.09 -6.03
CA SER A 209 4.27 26.30 -5.20
C SER A 209 5.05 27.38 -5.97
N ILE A 210 4.44 28.54 -6.13
CA ILE A 210 5.00 29.68 -6.88
C ILE A 210 5.16 30.83 -5.89
N ASP A 211 6.38 31.09 -5.46
CA ASP A 211 6.71 32.25 -4.62
C ASP A 211 6.92 33.47 -5.53
N LEU A 212 5.97 34.38 -5.55
CA LEU A 212 5.96 35.57 -6.41
C LEU A 212 6.98 36.61 -5.97
N ASP A 213 7.35 36.61 -4.70
CA ASP A 213 8.28 37.63 -4.13
C ASP A 213 9.75 37.21 -4.27
N ALA A 214 10.00 35.93 -4.56
CA ALA A 214 11.36 35.41 -4.77
C ALA A 214 12.04 36.04 -5.99
N ASN A 215 13.37 35.97 -6.03
CA ASN A 215 14.20 36.43 -7.14
C ASN A 215 13.94 37.89 -7.55
N ASN A 216 13.66 38.78 -6.59
CA ASN A 216 13.28 40.18 -6.79
C ASN A 216 12.03 40.36 -7.66
N GLY A 217 11.02 39.51 -7.48
CA GLY A 217 9.77 39.54 -8.20
C GLY A 217 9.77 38.70 -9.49
N ALA A 218 10.90 38.11 -9.88
CA ALA A 218 10.91 37.16 -10.99
C ALA A 218 10.33 35.79 -10.63
N GLY A 219 9.94 35.61 -9.37
CA GLY A 219 9.31 34.41 -8.82
C GLY A 219 10.21 33.19 -8.73
N ALA A 220 9.78 32.24 -7.93
CA ALA A 220 10.40 30.93 -7.84
C ALA A 220 9.36 29.82 -7.82
N VAL A 221 9.61 28.73 -8.54
CA VAL A 221 8.77 27.54 -8.59
C VAL A 221 9.40 26.41 -7.79
N THR A 222 8.61 25.78 -6.94
CA THR A 222 8.96 24.53 -6.25
C THR A 222 7.88 23.51 -6.51
N LEU A 223 8.27 22.30 -6.92
CA LEU A 223 7.35 21.18 -7.05
C LEU A 223 7.40 20.33 -5.79
N TYR A 224 6.23 19.93 -5.32
CA TYR A 224 6.07 18.98 -4.21
C TYR A 224 5.31 17.75 -4.67
N ARG A 225 5.62 16.61 -4.07
CA ARG A 225 4.94 15.33 -4.27
C ARG A 225 4.48 14.77 -2.92
N MET A 226 3.40 14.05 -2.95
CA MET A 226 2.91 13.28 -1.81
C MET A 226 2.73 11.84 -2.26
N ASP A 227 3.57 10.93 -1.76
CA ASP A 227 3.59 9.51 -2.16
C ASP A 227 2.57 8.67 -1.37
N ASP A 228 2.25 9.07 -0.14
CA ASP A 228 1.21 8.43 0.69
C ASP A 228 0.21 9.51 1.16
N PRO A 229 -0.94 9.61 0.51
CA PRO A 229 -1.94 10.63 0.85
C PRO A 229 -2.59 10.44 2.21
N ASN A 230 -2.54 9.22 2.77
CA ASN A 230 -3.14 8.93 4.09
C ASN A 230 -2.24 9.33 5.26
N ASN A 231 -0.93 9.34 5.05
CA ASN A 231 0.07 9.73 6.05
C ASN A 231 1.15 10.63 5.45
N GLY A 232 0.99 11.05 4.20
CA GLY A 232 2.01 11.74 3.45
C GLY A 232 2.16 13.20 3.85
N GLU A 233 3.40 13.61 4.04
CA GLU A 233 3.76 15.02 4.04
C GLU A 233 4.12 15.44 2.62
N TRP A 234 3.94 16.73 2.31
CA TRP A 234 4.41 17.29 1.07
C TRP A 234 5.93 17.31 1.02
N GLU A 235 6.53 16.48 0.16
CA GLU A 235 7.98 16.46 -0.03
C GLU A 235 8.35 17.29 -1.25
N PRO A 236 9.27 18.27 -1.10
CA PRO A 236 9.76 19.02 -2.24
C PRO A 236 10.65 18.14 -3.11
N VAL A 237 10.44 18.18 -4.42
CA VAL A 237 11.27 17.47 -5.39
C VAL A 237 12.63 18.21 -5.52
N PRO A 238 13.76 17.57 -5.18
CA PRO A 238 15.05 18.27 -5.06
C PRO A 238 15.46 19.05 -6.32
N GLU A 239 15.22 18.48 -7.49
CA GLU A 239 15.58 19.08 -8.79
C GLU A 239 14.71 20.27 -9.16
N CYS A 240 13.57 20.43 -8.48
CA CYS A 240 12.54 21.42 -8.76
C CYS A 240 12.30 22.37 -7.59
N GLN A 241 13.34 22.73 -6.84
CA GLN A 241 13.22 23.65 -5.71
C GLN A 241 13.73 25.05 -6.06
N GLY A 242 12.86 26.04 -5.90
CA GLY A 242 13.20 27.45 -6.04
C GLY A 242 13.70 27.85 -7.43
N VAL A 243 13.25 27.16 -8.48
CA VAL A 243 13.65 27.46 -9.86
C VAL A 243 13.09 28.81 -10.27
N ASN A 244 13.92 29.68 -10.82
CA ASN A 244 13.49 31.01 -11.26
C ASN A 244 12.37 30.91 -12.29
N ALA A 245 11.21 31.49 -11.98
CA ALA A 245 10.01 31.44 -12.81
C ALA A 245 10.05 32.39 -14.02
N GLY A 246 10.96 33.36 -14.02
CA GLY A 246 11.09 34.32 -15.09
C GLY A 246 9.90 35.29 -15.22
N LEU A 247 9.18 35.52 -14.11
CA LEU A 247 8.04 36.44 -14.08
C LEU A 247 8.47 37.89 -14.24
N THR A 248 7.60 38.71 -14.80
CA THR A 248 7.79 40.14 -15.01
C THR A 248 6.56 40.90 -14.56
N PRO A 249 6.40 41.13 -13.25
CA PRO A 249 5.25 41.87 -12.71
C PRO A 249 5.10 43.23 -13.36
N GLY A 250 3.85 43.56 -13.76
CA GLY A 250 3.53 44.78 -14.43
C GLY A 250 3.77 44.79 -15.95
N SER A 251 4.15 43.64 -16.55
CA SER A 251 4.30 43.55 -18.02
C SER A 251 2.95 43.47 -18.74
N GLY A 252 1.89 43.08 -18.07
CA GLY A 252 0.56 42.98 -18.64
C GLY A 252 0.35 41.84 -19.62
N ASP A 253 1.16 40.77 -19.49
CA ASP A 253 1.11 39.57 -20.34
C ASP A 253 1.18 38.30 -19.49
N LYS A 254 1.37 37.11 -20.10
CA LYS A 254 1.44 35.82 -19.40
C LYS A 254 2.55 35.71 -18.38
N PHE A 255 3.57 36.58 -18.42
CA PHE A 255 4.64 36.66 -17.45
C PHE A 255 4.29 37.48 -16.22
N ASP A 256 3.18 38.23 -16.28
CA ASP A 256 2.66 39.03 -15.18
C ASP A 256 1.63 38.24 -14.37
N PRO A 257 1.95 37.83 -13.14
CA PRO A 257 0.99 37.09 -12.31
C PRO A 257 -0.35 37.83 -12.09
N ALA A 258 -0.32 39.18 -12.09
CA ALA A 258 -1.54 39.99 -11.94
C ALA A 258 -2.56 39.79 -13.10
N MET A 259 -2.09 39.23 -14.21
CA MET A 259 -2.95 38.93 -15.37
C MET A 259 -3.52 37.51 -15.31
N TRP A 260 -3.02 36.63 -14.45
CA TRP A 260 -3.51 35.27 -14.41
C TRP A 260 -4.93 35.20 -13.85
N ASN A 261 -5.81 34.70 -14.69
CA ASN A 261 -7.26 34.74 -14.47
C ASN A 261 -7.95 33.38 -14.61
N SER A 262 -7.19 32.29 -14.91
CA SER A 262 -7.75 31.02 -15.24
C SER A 262 -6.89 29.87 -14.72
N MET A 263 -7.53 28.78 -14.32
CA MET A 263 -6.90 27.48 -14.12
C MET A 263 -7.31 26.54 -15.24
N PHE A 264 -6.46 25.58 -15.57
CA PHE A 264 -6.71 24.67 -16.68
C PHE A 264 -6.09 23.30 -16.47
N MET A 265 -6.68 22.31 -17.14
CA MET A 265 -6.18 20.94 -17.21
C MET A 265 -6.34 20.39 -18.62
N LEU A 266 -5.47 19.45 -19.00
CA LEU A 266 -5.54 18.72 -20.25
C LEU A 266 -5.18 17.27 -20.02
N ASN A 267 -5.99 16.40 -20.59
CA ASN A 267 -5.75 14.98 -20.60
C ASN A 267 -5.53 14.50 -22.04
N ASN A 268 -4.31 14.11 -22.38
CA ASN A 268 -3.97 13.59 -23.69
C ASN A 268 -3.78 12.06 -23.61
N GLY A 269 -4.89 11.34 -23.57
CA GLY A 269 -4.87 9.89 -23.48
C GLY A 269 -5.69 9.36 -22.29
N MET A 270 -5.29 8.21 -21.78
CA MET A 270 -5.95 7.58 -20.63
C MET A 270 -5.42 8.20 -19.35
N GLY A 271 -6.28 8.85 -18.58
CA GLY A 271 -5.91 9.45 -17.30
C GLY A 271 -7.08 10.19 -16.66
N GLY A 272 -6.86 10.66 -15.45
CA GLY A 272 -7.87 11.37 -14.68
C GLY A 272 -7.29 12.46 -13.80
N PHE A 273 -8.16 13.35 -13.36
CA PHE A 273 -7.86 14.42 -12.41
C PHE A 273 -8.90 14.41 -11.30
N ASP A 274 -8.48 14.78 -10.10
CA ASP A 274 -9.34 15.00 -8.96
C ASP A 274 -8.74 16.05 -8.02
N ASN A 275 -9.54 16.61 -7.12
CA ASN A 275 -9.10 17.52 -6.07
C ASN A 275 -8.22 18.67 -6.56
N PHE A 276 -8.62 19.30 -7.66
CA PHE A 276 -7.90 20.46 -8.17
C PHE A 276 -8.11 21.69 -7.28
N ASN A 277 -7.03 22.19 -6.72
CA ASN A 277 -7.06 23.29 -5.76
C ASN A 277 -6.08 24.40 -6.12
N VAL A 278 -6.52 25.64 -6.08
CA VAL A 278 -5.69 26.83 -6.22
C VAL A 278 -5.80 27.66 -4.96
N ARG A 279 -4.67 27.98 -4.34
CA ARG A 279 -4.57 28.88 -3.18
C ARG A 279 -3.62 30.03 -3.45
N HIS A 280 -3.96 31.21 -2.98
CA HIS A 280 -3.08 32.35 -2.98
C HIS A 280 -2.94 32.92 -1.57
N MET A 281 -1.70 33.06 -1.13
CA MET A 281 -1.29 33.60 0.16
C MET A 281 -0.53 34.89 -0.10
N ALA A 282 -1.14 36.04 0.20
CA ALA A 282 -0.56 37.37 -0.08
C ALA A 282 0.80 37.57 0.61
N GLY A 283 1.71 38.30 -0.03
CA GLY A 283 3.10 38.44 0.39
C GLY A 283 3.34 39.18 1.72
N GLY A 284 4.50 38.98 2.30
CA GLY A 284 5.00 39.69 3.47
C GLY A 284 4.65 39.13 4.85
N LEU A 285 3.84 38.05 4.96
CA LEU A 285 3.47 37.41 6.22
C LEU A 285 4.17 36.04 6.34
N ALA A 286 4.43 35.61 7.59
CA ALA A 286 5.03 34.31 7.86
C ALA A 286 4.01 33.17 7.64
N ALA A 287 4.43 32.10 6.98
CA ALA A 287 3.63 30.90 6.81
C ALA A 287 3.40 30.16 8.13
N GLN A 288 2.26 29.52 8.27
CA GLN A 288 1.91 28.68 9.42
C GLN A 288 1.14 27.43 8.97
N PHE A 289 1.03 26.44 9.85
CA PHE A 289 0.25 25.21 9.62
C PHE A 289 -0.62 24.88 10.83
N ILE A 290 -1.62 24.07 10.63
CA ILE A 290 -2.51 23.54 11.68
C ILE A 290 -2.13 22.08 11.92
N ASP A 291 -1.93 21.75 13.19
CA ASP A 291 -1.90 20.37 13.68
C ASP A 291 -3.30 20.03 14.20
N PHE A 292 -3.99 19.17 13.46
CA PHE A 292 -5.32 18.68 13.81
C PHE A 292 -5.28 17.15 13.79
N PRO A 293 -5.27 16.50 14.98
CA PRO A 293 -5.21 15.04 15.08
C PRO A 293 -6.37 14.34 14.37
N GLU A 294 -6.14 13.10 13.94
CA GLU A 294 -7.18 12.22 13.43
C GLU A 294 -8.27 12.01 14.48
N ILE A 295 -9.50 11.90 14.01
CA ILE A 295 -10.67 11.55 14.80
C ILE A 295 -11.07 10.14 14.35
N GLY A 296 -10.96 9.16 15.25
CA GLY A 296 -11.41 7.81 14.94
C GLY A 296 -12.93 7.72 14.83
N ASP A 297 -13.42 6.69 14.16
CA ASP A 297 -14.83 6.41 14.01
C ASP A 297 -15.56 6.37 15.35
N GLN A 298 -16.83 6.70 15.34
CA GLN A 298 -17.64 6.91 16.53
C GLN A 298 -18.94 6.12 16.46
N LEU A 299 -19.46 5.74 17.62
CA LEU A 299 -20.82 5.20 17.72
C LEU A 299 -21.83 6.35 17.78
N VAL A 300 -23.01 6.15 17.19
CA VAL A 300 -24.10 7.17 17.13
C VAL A 300 -24.48 7.78 18.48
N TYR A 301 -24.22 7.06 19.56
CA TYR A 301 -24.55 7.47 20.93
C TYR A 301 -23.33 7.94 21.77
N ASN A 302 -22.16 8.08 21.14
CA ASN A 302 -20.99 8.56 21.85
C ASN A 302 -21.20 9.97 22.38
N ALA A 303 -20.52 10.26 23.47
CA ALA A 303 -20.56 11.60 24.10
C ALA A 303 -19.98 12.66 23.15
N PRO A 304 -20.39 13.93 23.31
CA PRO A 304 -19.82 15.00 22.49
C PRO A 304 -18.29 15.03 22.49
N ILE A 305 -17.70 15.26 21.34
CA ILE A 305 -16.25 15.28 21.11
C ILE A 305 -15.77 16.72 21.22
N THR A 306 -14.77 16.94 22.05
CA THR A 306 -14.09 18.24 22.08
C THR A 306 -12.94 18.24 21.10
N LEU A 307 -13.11 18.95 19.98
CA LEU A 307 -12.10 19.10 18.95
C LEU A 307 -10.91 19.91 19.48
N GLN A 308 -9.71 19.44 19.15
CA GLN A 308 -8.46 20.07 19.52
C GLN A 308 -7.56 20.19 18.31
N ALA A 309 -7.15 21.41 17.99
CA ALA A 309 -6.15 21.67 16.98
C ALA A 309 -5.28 22.85 17.41
N THR A 310 -4.04 22.86 16.95
CA THR A 310 -3.11 23.95 17.25
C THR A 310 -2.52 24.49 15.96
N ALA A 311 -2.37 25.80 15.88
CA ALA A 311 -1.62 26.43 14.81
C ALA A 311 -0.17 26.66 15.24
N SER A 312 0.78 26.48 14.31
CA SER A 312 2.21 26.71 14.58
C SER A 312 2.52 28.15 14.97
N SER A 313 1.65 29.08 14.62
CA SER A 313 1.71 30.49 15.07
C SER A 313 1.28 30.71 16.52
N GLY A 314 0.58 29.75 17.14
CA GLY A 314 -0.10 29.91 18.42
C GLY A 314 -1.42 30.70 18.33
N LEU A 315 -1.86 31.08 17.15
CA LEU A 315 -3.16 31.72 16.93
C LEU A 315 -4.30 30.69 17.10
N PRO A 316 -5.50 31.15 17.54
CA PRO A 316 -6.60 30.21 17.79
C PRO A 316 -7.13 29.61 16.48
N VAL A 317 -7.32 28.27 16.50
CA VAL A 317 -7.94 27.52 15.43
C VAL A 317 -9.46 27.51 15.65
N THR A 318 -10.21 27.67 14.56
CA THR A 318 -11.68 27.55 14.54
C THR A 318 -12.06 26.29 13.77
N PHE A 319 -13.25 25.76 14.07
CA PHE A 319 -13.74 24.55 13.42
C PHE A 319 -15.03 24.83 12.66
N GLU A 320 -15.20 24.13 11.56
CA GLU A 320 -16.39 24.12 10.73
C GLU A 320 -16.84 22.70 10.48
N LEU A 321 -18.13 22.42 10.67
CA LEU A 321 -18.72 21.16 10.21
C LEU A 321 -19.01 21.30 8.72
N ALA A 322 -18.22 20.58 7.90
CA ALA A 322 -18.39 20.62 6.45
C ALA A 322 -19.49 19.68 6.00
N GLN A 323 -19.66 18.53 6.67
CA GLN A 323 -20.62 17.51 6.30
C GLN A 323 -20.93 16.60 7.49
N GLY A 324 -22.08 15.94 7.45
CA GLY A 324 -22.41 14.77 8.27
C GLY A 324 -23.42 14.99 9.37
N PRO A 325 -23.84 13.87 10.03
CA PRO A 325 -24.91 13.86 11.02
C PRO A 325 -24.43 14.32 12.41
N ALA A 326 -23.97 15.56 12.48
CA ALA A 326 -23.48 16.16 13.71
C ALA A 326 -23.89 17.64 13.81
N THR A 327 -23.70 18.23 14.98
CA THR A 327 -23.79 19.69 15.21
C THR A 327 -22.51 20.15 15.87
N LEU A 328 -22.04 21.33 15.49
CA LEU A 328 -20.81 21.91 16.03
C LEU A 328 -21.11 23.24 16.70
N GLU A 329 -20.79 23.34 17.98
CA GLU A 329 -20.84 24.59 18.76
C GLU A 329 -19.45 24.94 19.29
N GLY A 330 -18.82 25.93 18.67
CA GLY A 330 -17.42 26.27 18.94
C GLY A 330 -16.47 25.14 18.56
N ASN A 331 -15.92 24.44 19.55
CA ASN A 331 -15.09 23.25 19.33
C ASN A 331 -15.73 21.96 19.89
N VAL A 332 -17.02 21.99 20.21
CA VAL A 332 -17.73 20.80 20.71
C VAL A 332 -18.61 20.25 19.59
N LEU A 333 -18.26 19.05 19.13
CA LEU A 333 -19.01 18.32 18.14
C LEU A 333 -19.96 17.33 18.82
N THR A 334 -21.25 17.43 18.53
CA THR A 334 -22.28 16.54 19.06
C THR A 334 -22.88 15.72 17.93
N LEU A 335 -22.86 14.41 18.05
CA LEU A 335 -23.48 13.51 17.08
C LEU A 335 -25.01 13.57 17.20
N ASN A 336 -25.69 13.52 16.06
CA ASN A 336 -27.17 13.65 16.01
C ASN A 336 -27.90 12.31 16.21
N GLY A 337 -27.16 11.20 16.42
CA GLY A 337 -27.73 9.87 16.56
C GLY A 337 -28.08 9.21 15.22
N GLU A 338 -27.59 9.73 14.12
CA GLU A 338 -27.71 9.19 12.76
C GLU A 338 -26.35 8.71 12.26
N GLU A 339 -26.38 7.67 11.44
CA GLU A 339 -25.18 7.11 10.81
C GLU A 339 -24.73 7.97 9.64
N GLY A 340 -23.42 8.01 9.38
CA GLY A 340 -22.85 8.67 8.20
C GLY A 340 -21.47 9.24 8.43
N GLU A 341 -20.86 9.68 7.36
CA GLU A 341 -19.55 10.34 7.37
C GLU A 341 -19.68 11.76 7.93
N VAL A 342 -18.77 12.13 8.83
CA VAL A 342 -18.64 13.49 9.39
C VAL A 342 -17.32 14.05 8.93
N LYS A 343 -17.36 15.26 8.31
CA LYS A 343 -16.16 16.01 7.88
C LYS A 343 -16.05 17.31 8.66
N ILE A 344 -14.89 17.50 9.29
CA ILE A 344 -14.58 18.70 10.08
C ILE A 344 -13.38 19.39 9.46
N ARG A 345 -13.51 20.72 9.29
CA ARG A 345 -12.41 21.58 8.88
C ARG A 345 -11.86 22.36 10.06
N ALA A 346 -10.56 22.35 10.22
CA ALA A 346 -9.84 23.22 11.13
C ALA A 346 -9.28 24.40 10.34
N ILE A 347 -9.60 25.62 10.75
CA ILE A 347 -9.32 26.85 10.00
C ILE A 347 -8.57 27.82 10.92
N GLN A 348 -7.53 28.45 10.36
CA GLN A 348 -6.82 29.55 11.02
C GLN A 348 -6.54 30.67 10.00
N SER A 349 -7.19 31.82 10.15
CA SER A 349 -7.25 32.89 9.13
C SER A 349 -6.03 33.84 9.14
N GLY A 350 -4.96 33.55 9.87
CA GLY A 350 -3.87 34.50 10.07
C GLY A 350 -4.28 35.68 10.97
N ASP A 351 -3.36 36.61 11.17
CA ASP A 351 -3.59 37.83 11.94
C ASP A 351 -3.54 39.11 11.07
N GLY A 352 -3.31 38.95 9.76
CA GLY A 352 -3.23 40.03 8.78
C GLY A 352 -2.00 40.95 8.94
N THR A 353 -1.08 40.63 9.87
CA THR A 353 0.08 41.49 10.18
C THR A 353 1.39 40.70 10.30
N THR A 354 1.35 39.47 10.77
CA THR A 354 2.52 38.64 11.04
C THR A 354 2.42 37.28 10.37
N TRP A 355 1.22 36.71 10.37
CA TRP A 355 0.98 35.34 9.93
C TRP A 355 -0.03 35.27 8.79
N GLN A 356 0.33 34.53 7.77
CA GLN A 356 -0.59 34.10 6.72
C GLN A 356 -1.69 33.19 7.31
N PRO A 357 -2.85 33.05 6.66
CA PRO A 357 -3.75 31.95 6.96
C PRO A 357 -3.04 30.59 6.86
N ALA A 358 -3.34 29.68 7.75
CA ALA A 358 -2.88 28.30 7.59
C ALA A 358 -3.69 27.58 6.51
N PRO A 359 -3.10 26.65 5.77
CA PRO A 359 -3.87 25.68 4.99
C PRO A 359 -4.92 25.01 5.87
N THR A 360 -6.15 24.93 5.36
CA THR A 360 -7.25 24.26 6.06
C THR A 360 -6.97 22.77 6.18
N VAL A 361 -7.10 22.21 7.37
CA VAL A 361 -6.97 20.77 7.59
C VAL A 361 -8.35 20.17 7.75
N THR A 362 -8.67 19.20 6.91
CA THR A 362 -9.93 18.45 6.99
C THR A 362 -9.66 17.09 7.63
N ARG A 363 -10.55 16.67 8.54
CA ARG A 363 -10.59 15.31 9.09
C ARG A 363 -11.96 14.74 8.86
N SER A 364 -12.01 13.48 8.47
CA SER A 364 -13.24 12.72 8.35
C SER A 364 -13.21 11.51 9.26
N PHE A 365 -14.37 11.10 9.71
CA PHE A 365 -14.59 9.87 10.45
C PHE A 365 -16.02 9.40 10.19
N TYR A 366 -16.28 8.12 10.42
CA TYR A 366 -17.60 7.56 10.24
C TYR A 366 -18.35 7.44 11.58
N VAL A 367 -19.63 7.73 11.57
CA VAL A 367 -20.53 7.52 12.72
C VAL A 367 -21.32 6.26 12.45
N VAL A 368 -21.15 5.25 13.31
CA VAL A 368 -21.67 3.89 13.15
C VAL A 368 -22.84 3.66 14.10
N ASP A 369 -23.96 3.15 13.57
CA ASP A 369 -25.06 2.62 14.38
C ASP A 369 -24.93 1.09 14.51
N PRO A 370 -24.61 0.54 15.69
CA PRO A 370 -24.48 -0.91 15.88
C PRO A 370 -25.71 -1.72 15.48
N GLU A 371 -26.88 -1.09 15.45
CA GLU A 371 -28.12 -1.76 15.06
C GLU A 371 -28.18 -2.10 13.56
N ASN A 372 -27.40 -1.40 12.74
CA ASN A 372 -27.36 -1.61 11.29
C ASN A 372 -26.42 -2.76 10.90
N TYR A 373 -25.47 -3.10 11.74
CA TYR A 373 -24.44 -4.11 11.47
C TYR A 373 -24.68 -5.35 12.33
N ALA A 374 -24.65 -6.50 11.72
CA ALA A 374 -24.69 -7.78 12.41
C ALA A 374 -23.34 -8.48 12.25
N PRO A 375 -22.74 -9.00 13.33
CA PRO A 375 -21.53 -9.80 13.17
C PRO A 375 -21.85 -11.07 12.39
N GLU A 376 -20.91 -11.55 11.62
CA GLU A 376 -20.99 -12.84 10.95
C GLU A 376 -20.20 -13.87 11.73
N ILE A 377 -20.69 -15.11 11.81
CA ILE A 377 -19.97 -16.22 12.41
C ILE A 377 -20.12 -17.47 11.55
N THR A 378 -18.99 -18.11 11.27
CA THR A 378 -18.90 -19.34 10.50
C THR A 378 -18.24 -20.43 11.32
N ILE A 379 -18.85 -21.59 11.39
CA ILE A 379 -18.24 -22.79 11.95
C ILE A 379 -17.47 -23.48 10.82
N ARG A 380 -16.13 -23.37 10.88
CA ARG A 380 -15.24 -23.87 9.81
C ARG A 380 -14.88 -25.33 10.00
N ARG A 381 -14.81 -25.78 11.26
CA ARG A 381 -14.42 -27.17 11.59
C ARG A 381 -15.06 -27.62 12.90
N PRO A 382 -15.82 -28.73 12.94
CA PRO A 382 -16.39 -29.41 11.77
C PRO A 382 -17.46 -28.56 11.08
N TYR A 383 -17.50 -28.53 9.75
CA TYR A 383 -18.52 -27.80 8.98
C TYR A 383 -19.81 -28.63 8.82
N GLU A 384 -20.90 -27.99 8.38
CA GLU A 384 -22.23 -28.59 8.23
C GLU A 384 -22.20 -29.84 7.33
N GLY A 385 -22.73 -30.93 7.81
CA GLY A 385 -22.86 -32.20 7.10
C GLY A 385 -21.57 -32.99 6.92
N THR A 386 -20.43 -32.51 7.48
CA THR A 386 -19.16 -33.23 7.37
C THR A 386 -19.14 -34.50 8.21
N LYS A 387 -18.25 -35.42 7.82
CA LYS A 387 -17.86 -36.55 8.68
C LYS A 387 -16.51 -36.27 9.33
N VAL A 388 -16.45 -36.59 10.62
CA VAL A 388 -15.21 -36.59 11.40
C VAL A 388 -14.70 -38.01 11.47
N TYR A 389 -13.57 -38.28 10.83
CA TYR A 389 -12.98 -39.60 10.75
C TYR A 389 -11.96 -39.80 11.85
N MET A 390 -12.16 -40.84 12.69
CA MET A 390 -11.24 -41.17 13.79
C MET A 390 -11.20 -42.68 14.01
N PRO A 391 -10.01 -43.28 14.22
CA PRO A 391 -9.89 -44.70 14.53
C PRO A 391 -10.38 -45.04 15.94
N ASP A 392 -10.32 -44.08 16.84
CA ASP A 392 -10.68 -44.16 18.25
C ASP A 392 -11.19 -42.79 18.74
N PHE A 393 -11.49 -42.66 20.04
CA PHE A 393 -11.99 -41.42 20.66
C PHE A 393 -11.04 -40.90 21.73
N GLU A 394 -9.76 -41.26 21.64
CA GLU A 394 -8.74 -40.87 22.62
C GLU A 394 -8.24 -39.45 22.33
N ASN A 395 -8.24 -39.03 21.06
CA ASN A 395 -7.71 -37.78 20.58
C ASN A 395 -8.83 -36.78 20.28
N PRO A 396 -8.73 -35.52 20.70
CA PRO A 396 -9.74 -34.52 20.43
C PRO A 396 -9.71 -34.00 18.99
N VAL A 397 -10.87 -33.58 18.53
CA VAL A 397 -11.10 -32.87 17.27
C VAL A 397 -10.77 -31.40 17.46
N LEU A 398 -10.08 -30.80 16.52
CA LEU A 398 -9.89 -29.35 16.46
C LEU A 398 -11.19 -28.67 15.97
N VAL A 399 -11.71 -27.77 16.77
CA VAL A 399 -12.86 -26.92 16.45
C VAL A 399 -12.35 -25.55 16.03
N VAL A 400 -12.86 -25.02 14.92
CA VAL A 400 -12.45 -23.71 14.38
C VAL A 400 -13.68 -22.90 13.99
N LEU A 401 -13.73 -21.68 14.48
CA LEU A 401 -14.74 -20.68 14.17
C LEU A 401 -14.04 -19.46 13.54
N ASN A 402 -14.72 -18.81 12.63
CA ASN A 402 -14.32 -17.51 12.14
C ASN A 402 -15.47 -16.52 12.30
N ALA A 403 -15.19 -15.33 12.74
CA ALA A 403 -16.15 -14.25 12.85
C ALA A 403 -15.64 -12.99 12.17
N TYR A 404 -16.55 -12.25 11.60
CA TYR A 404 -16.31 -10.99 10.92
C TYR A 404 -17.27 -9.92 11.45
N ILE A 405 -16.80 -8.70 11.52
CA ILE A 405 -17.58 -7.52 11.89
C ILE A 405 -17.15 -6.34 11.05
N GLU A 406 -18.10 -5.59 10.53
CA GLU A 406 -17.83 -4.32 9.88
C GLU A 406 -17.46 -3.26 10.94
N HIS A 407 -16.69 -2.23 10.56
CA HIS A 407 -16.23 -1.16 11.45
C HIS A 407 -15.56 -1.66 12.74
N PRO A 408 -14.53 -2.51 12.65
CA PRO A 408 -13.92 -3.16 13.81
C PRO A 408 -13.21 -2.18 14.75
N GLU A 409 -12.94 -0.96 14.33
CA GLU A 409 -12.40 0.12 15.16
C GLU A 409 -13.37 0.55 16.25
N VAL A 410 -14.70 0.48 16.00
CA VAL A 410 -15.74 0.87 16.97
C VAL A 410 -16.64 -0.28 17.39
N LEU A 411 -16.93 -1.23 16.50
CA LEU A 411 -17.68 -2.44 16.84
C LEU A 411 -16.68 -3.54 17.28
N LYS A 412 -16.91 -4.12 18.44
CA LYS A 412 -16.03 -5.14 19.03
C LYS A 412 -16.81 -6.42 19.31
N PHE A 413 -16.14 -7.56 19.29
CA PHE A 413 -16.67 -8.80 19.81
C PHE A 413 -16.65 -8.77 21.35
N GLU A 414 -17.82 -8.74 21.97
CA GLU A 414 -17.96 -8.73 23.42
C GLU A 414 -17.93 -10.14 23.99
N GLU A 415 -18.52 -11.09 23.27
CA GLU A 415 -18.56 -12.48 23.68
C GLU A 415 -18.63 -13.41 22.47
N VAL A 416 -17.85 -14.47 22.47
CA VAL A 416 -17.90 -15.57 21.50
C VAL A 416 -18.08 -16.88 22.25
N LYS A 417 -19.14 -17.65 21.94
CA LYS A 417 -19.47 -18.92 22.57
C LYS A 417 -19.55 -20.03 21.55
N CYS A 418 -19.19 -21.22 21.97
CA CYS A 418 -19.36 -22.46 21.21
C CYS A 418 -19.83 -23.60 22.12
N THR A 419 -20.79 -24.37 21.66
CA THR A 419 -21.27 -25.57 22.38
C THR A 419 -21.36 -26.74 21.41
N VAL A 420 -21.09 -27.96 21.90
CA VAL A 420 -21.41 -29.21 21.20
C VAL A 420 -22.35 -30.04 22.09
N ASP A 421 -23.55 -30.35 21.56
CA ASP A 421 -24.63 -31.00 22.29
C ASP A 421 -24.91 -30.37 23.69
N GLY A 422 -24.78 -29.03 23.75
CA GLY A 422 -24.98 -28.24 24.98
C GLY A 422 -23.75 -28.21 25.92
N GLN A 423 -22.69 -28.91 25.63
CA GLN A 423 -21.41 -28.75 26.33
C GLN A 423 -20.71 -27.50 25.83
N GLU A 424 -20.47 -26.52 26.69
CA GLU A 424 -19.74 -25.31 26.39
C GLU A 424 -18.24 -25.58 26.24
N LEU A 425 -17.62 -24.99 25.19
CA LEU A 425 -16.20 -25.14 24.87
C LEU A 425 -15.47 -23.83 25.19
N LEU A 426 -14.31 -23.94 25.81
CA LEU A 426 -13.45 -22.79 26.07
C LEU A 426 -12.64 -22.43 24.81
N LEU A 427 -12.98 -21.33 24.20
CA LEU A 427 -12.34 -20.85 22.98
C LEU A 427 -11.03 -20.11 23.26
N LYS A 428 -10.07 -20.25 22.34
CA LYS A 428 -8.81 -19.51 22.30
C LYS A 428 -8.79 -18.67 21.02
N THR A 429 -8.02 -17.58 21.04
CA THR A 429 -7.73 -16.75 19.85
C THR A 429 -6.36 -16.15 20.00
N ASP A 430 -5.63 -16.05 18.89
CA ASP A 430 -4.34 -15.39 18.82
C ASP A 430 -4.45 -13.90 18.44
N TYR A 431 -5.63 -13.45 18.06
CA TYR A 431 -5.93 -12.08 17.62
C TYR A 431 -6.97 -11.35 18.47
N PRO A 432 -6.77 -11.23 19.79
CA PRO A 432 -7.77 -10.60 20.66
C PRO A 432 -8.00 -9.12 20.33
N ASN A 433 -7.05 -8.48 19.63
CA ASN A 433 -7.06 -7.05 19.31
C ASN A 433 -7.33 -6.76 17.83
N ASN A 434 -7.50 -7.78 17.00
CA ASN A 434 -7.87 -7.63 15.59
C ASN A 434 -9.13 -8.44 15.30
N PRO A 435 -10.31 -7.86 15.50
CA PRO A 435 -11.58 -8.55 15.31
C PRO A 435 -12.02 -8.69 13.85
N GLU A 436 -11.43 -7.98 12.91
CA GLU A 436 -11.86 -7.97 11.49
C GLU A 436 -11.88 -9.35 10.85
N ASN A 437 -10.89 -10.18 11.17
CA ASN A 437 -10.77 -11.54 10.66
C ASN A 437 -10.53 -12.52 11.83
N GLY A 438 -11.33 -12.41 12.88
CA GLY A 438 -11.15 -13.16 14.11
C GLY A 438 -11.35 -14.66 13.93
N TYR A 439 -10.34 -15.41 14.31
CA TYR A 439 -10.39 -16.85 14.39
C TYR A 439 -10.40 -17.26 15.85
N TRP A 440 -11.34 -18.19 16.20
CA TRP A 440 -11.40 -18.84 17.49
C TRP A 440 -11.24 -20.35 17.29
N TYR A 441 -10.50 -20.97 18.15
CA TYR A 441 -10.24 -22.39 18.09
C TYR A 441 -10.23 -23.02 19.47
N THR A 442 -10.52 -24.29 19.51
CA THR A 442 -10.45 -25.14 20.70
C THR A 442 -10.41 -26.60 20.31
N THR A 443 -10.38 -27.49 21.27
CA THR A 443 -10.49 -28.92 21.03
C THR A 443 -11.72 -29.48 21.74
N TRP A 444 -12.31 -30.53 21.15
CA TRP A 444 -13.45 -31.25 21.68
C TRP A 444 -13.26 -32.75 21.47
N THR A 445 -13.53 -33.57 22.50
CA THR A 445 -13.42 -35.02 22.42
C THR A 445 -14.82 -35.63 22.33
N PRO A 446 -15.16 -36.33 21.23
CA PRO A 446 -16.44 -37.02 21.13
C PRO A 446 -16.54 -38.19 22.10
N SER A 447 -17.75 -38.48 22.59
CA SER A 447 -18.00 -39.61 23.48
C SER A 447 -18.16 -40.94 22.74
N GLY A 448 -18.19 -40.92 21.40
CA GLY A 448 -18.37 -42.11 20.56
C GLY A 448 -18.82 -41.76 19.14
N GLU A 449 -19.15 -42.78 18.36
CA GLU A 449 -19.78 -42.56 17.04
C GLU A 449 -21.17 -41.97 17.20
N GLY A 450 -21.59 -41.15 16.28
CA GLY A 450 -22.90 -40.54 16.25
C GLY A 450 -22.97 -39.20 15.57
N THR A 451 -24.15 -38.63 15.58
CA THR A 451 -24.42 -37.29 15.06
C THR A 451 -24.39 -36.31 16.22
N TYR A 452 -23.69 -35.21 16.04
CA TYR A 452 -23.48 -34.14 17.00
C TYR A 452 -23.97 -32.81 16.44
N ASN A 453 -24.46 -31.93 17.32
CA ASN A 453 -24.89 -30.60 16.98
C ASN A 453 -23.94 -29.56 17.62
N MET A 454 -23.37 -28.71 16.82
CA MET A 454 -22.55 -27.59 17.28
C MET A 454 -23.32 -26.28 17.09
N THR A 455 -23.27 -25.41 18.10
CA THR A 455 -23.78 -24.04 17.99
C THR A 455 -22.73 -23.06 18.43
N ALA A 456 -22.51 -22.06 17.61
CA ALA A 456 -21.63 -20.92 17.89
C ALA A 456 -22.45 -19.64 17.89
N SER A 457 -22.12 -18.72 18.79
CA SER A 457 -22.75 -17.40 18.84
C SER A 457 -21.74 -16.32 19.16
N ILE A 458 -22.00 -15.14 18.63
CA ILE A 458 -21.20 -13.96 18.83
C ILE A 458 -22.07 -12.78 19.23
N THR A 459 -21.64 -12.04 20.25
CA THR A 459 -22.26 -10.79 20.69
C THR A 459 -21.31 -9.66 20.38
N GLN A 460 -21.79 -8.63 19.69
CA GLN A 460 -20.99 -7.43 19.39
C GLN A 460 -21.36 -6.26 20.31
N THR A 461 -20.58 -5.21 20.23
CA THR A 461 -20.90 -3.90 20.81
C THR A 461 -22.32 -3.50 20.48
N GLY A 462 -23.09 -3.08 21.51
CA GLY A 462 -24.52 -2.83 21.39
C GLY A 462 -25.39 -4.04 21.68
N GLY A 463 -24.81 -5.22 21.91
CA GLY A 463 -25.52 -6.41 22.36
C GLY A 463 -26.20 -7.23 21.27
N LYS A 464 -25.98 -6.92 20.00
CA LYS A 464 -26.50 -7.70 18.87
C LYS A 464 -25.84 -9.06 18.81
N VAL A 465 -26.65 -10.11 18.64
CA VAL A 465 -26.19 -11.51 18.67
C VAL A 465 -26.48 -12.18 17.34
N THR A 466 -25.43 -12.81 16.78
CA THR A 466 -25.57 -13.72 15.64
C THR A 466 -25.15 -15.13 16.06
N SER A 467 -25.81 -16.14 15.50
CA SER A 467 -25.53 -17.55 15.79
C SER A 467 -25.48 -18.37 14.52
N ALA A 468 -24.59 -19.36 14.51
CA ALA A 468 -24.53 -20.42 13.51
C ALA A 468 -24.67 -21.79 14.19
N SER A 469 -25.21 -22.77 13.48
CA SER A 469 -25.33 -24.14 13.97
C SER A 469 -24.99 -25.12 12.86
N ASN A 470 -24.18 -26.13 13.18
CA ASN A 470 -23.76 -27.20 12.29
C ASN A 470 -24.14 -28.56 12.88
N THR A 471 -24.48 -29.49 11.99
CA THR A 471 -24.67 -30.91 12.35
C THR A 471 -23.62 -31.73 11.61
N PHE A 472 -22.93 -32.62 12.31
CA PHE A 472 -21.88 -33.47 11.74
C PHE A 472 -21.91 -34.89 12.35
N GLU A 473 -21.30 -35.83 11.64
CA GLU A 473 -21.23 -37.24 12.05
C GLU A 473 -19.80 -37.59 12.48
N VAL A 474 -19.62 -38.24 13.61
CA VAL A 474 -18.34 -38.85 14.03
C VAL A 474 -18.41 -40.36 13.73
N THR A 475 -17.40 -40.88 13.05
CA THR A 475 -17.38 -42.29 12.61
C THR A 475 -15.97 -42.90 12.61
N THR A 476 -15.91 -44.21 12.98
CA THR A 476 -14.70 -45.04 12.87
C THR A 476 -14.62 -45.78 11.52
N ASN A 477 -15.68 -45.68 10.71
CA ASN A 477 -15.77 -46.35 9.42
C ASN A 477 -15.38 -45.39 8.29
N TYR A 478 -14.16 -45.54 7.76
CA TYR A 478 -13.62 -44.74 6.68
C TYR A 478 -12.64 -45.52 5.82
N ASN A 479 -12.37 -45.04 4.62
CA ASN A 479 -11.41 -45.52 3.65
C ASN A 479 -10.53 -44.38 3.18
N ASP A 480 -9.66 -44.64 2.20
CA ASP A 480 -8.99 -43.60 1.47
C ASP A 480 -10.01 -42.61 0.88
N ILE A 481 -9.65 -41.33 0.85
CA ILE A 481 -10.54 -40.24 0.39
C ILE A 481 -9.81 -39.43 -0.65
N THR A 482 -10.48 -39.09 -1.75
CA THR A 482 -10.03 -38.10 -2.70
C THR A 482 -10.88 -36.83 -2.57
N VAL A 483 -10.24 -35.69 -2.40
CA VAL A 483 -10.86 -34.37 -2.34
C VAL A 483 -10.46 -33.57 -3.57
N SER A 484 -11.45 -33.12 -4.35
CA SER A 484 -11.24 -32.11 -5.37
C SER A 484 -11.43 -30.74 -4.71
N ALA A 485 -10.33 -30.11 -4.34
CA ALA A 485 -10.41 -28.81 -3.68
C ALA A 485 -10.65 -27.70 -4.70
N LEU A 486 -9.85 -27.70 -5.77
CA LEU A 486 -9.95 -26.72 -6.84
C LEU A 486 -10.17 -27.49 -8.14
N ASN A 487 -11.15 -27.09 -8.91
CA ASN A 487 -11.46 -27.68 -10.21
C ASN A 487 -11.61 -26.57 -11.26
N GLY A 488 -10.68 -25.62 -11.25
CA GLY A 488 -10.67 -24.46 -12.11
C GLY A 488 -11.56 -23.29 -11.66
N GLU A 489 -12.08 -23.33 -10.44
CA GLU A 489 -12.95 -22.25 -9.92
C GLU A 489 -12.15 -20.96 -9.62
N LEU A 490 -10.92 -21.08 -9.15
CA LEU A 490 -10.06 -19.93 -8.93
C LEU A 490 -9.28 -19.62 -10.20
N ILE A 491 -9.37 -18.38 -10.66
CA ILE A 491 -8.82 -17.94 -11.93
C ILE A 491 -7.90 -16.74 -11.69
N ALA A 492 -6.72 -16.77 -12.33
CA ALA A 492 -5.87 -15.60 -12.45
C ALA A 492 -5.77 -15.16 -13.90
N THR A 493 -5.93 -13.87 -14.13
CA THR A 493 -5.78 -13.20 -15.42
C THR A 493 -4.96 -11.92 -15.23
N ASN A 494 -4.52 -11.30 -16.31
CA ASN A 494 -3.84 -10.00 -16.21
C ASN A 494 -4.73 -8.88 -15.60
N GLN A 495 -6.03 -9.06 -15.57
CA GLN A 495 -6.98 -8.11 -14.98
C GLN A 495 -7.30 -8.45 -13.54
N GLN A 496 -7.15 -9.69 -13.13
CA GLN A 496 -7.35 -10.17 -11.77
C GLN A 496 -6.30 -11.23 -11.49
N MET A 497 -5.16 -10.81 -10.99
CA MET A 497 -4.02 -11.72 -10.74
C MET A 497 -4.23 -12.61 -9.51
N THR A 498 -5.19 -12.28 -8.66
CA THR A 498 -5.50 -13.04 -7.44
C THR A 498 -6.98 -13.31 -7.34
N SER A 499 -7.34 -14.52 -6.93
CA SER A 499 -8.72 -14.92 -6.63
C SER A 499 -8.79 -15.74 -5.35
N TYR A 500 -9.98 -15.73 -4.71
CA TYR A 500 -10.23 -16.33 -3.41
C TYR A 500 -11.43 -17.29 -3.50
N GLY A 501 -11.42 -18.32 -2.66
CA GLY A 501 -12.53 -19.25 -2.55
C GLY A 501 -12.46 -20.08 -1.28
N GLU A 502 -13.56 -20.75 -0.95
CA GLU A 502 -13.66 -21.67 0.20
C GLU A 502 -13.96 -23.07 -0.28
N PHE A 503 -13.23 -24.05 0.24
CA PHE A 503 -13.35 -25.45 -0.18
C PHE A 503 -13.45 -26.39 1.01
N PRO A 504 -14.35 -27.37 0.96
CA PRO A 504 -14.56 -28.33 2.05
C PRO A 504 -13.53 -29.46 2.01
N PHE A 505 -12.93 -29.73 3.16
CA PHE A 505 -11.98 -30.82 3.39
C PHE A 505 -12.48 -31.76 4.47
N PRO A 506 -12.09 -33.04 4.47
CA PRO A 506 -12.47 -33.97 5.53
C PRO A 506 -11.95 -33.50 6.88
N THR A 507 -12.75 -33.63 7.91
CA THR A 507 -12.26 -33.47 9.29
C THR A 507 -11.85 -34.83 9.82
N HIS A 508 -10.67 -34.93 10.41
CA HIS A 508 -10.15 -36.18 10.91
C HIS A 508 -9.17 -36.00 12.07
N VAL A 509 -8.96 -37.03 12.83
CA VAL A 509 -7.90 -37.12 13.84
C VAL A 509 -7.33 -38.51 13.77
N ASN A 510 -6.01 -38.63 13.62
CA ASN A 510 -5.28 -39.91 13.61
C ASN A 510 -5.78 -40.94 12.58
N ALA A 511 -6.42 -40.49 11.51
CA ALA A 511 -7.13 -41.37 10.56
C ALA A 511 -6.38 -41.63 9.25
N PHE A 512 -5.50 -40.74 8.87
CA PHE A 512 -4.73 -40.80 7.62
C PHE A 512 -3.24 -40.64 7.90
N ASP A 513 -2.43 -41.53 7.35
CA ASP A 513 -0.99 -41.53 7.55
C ASP A 513 -0.22 -40.73 6.50
N SER A 514 -0.88 -40.44 5.37
CA SER A 514 -0.28 -39.66 4.29
C SER A 514 -1.33 -38.90 3.46
N ILE A 515 -0.92 -37.78 2.90
CA ILE A 515 -1.70 -36.95 1.99
C ILE A 515 -0.84 -36.65 0.78
N ASN A 516 -1.34 -36.98 -0.41
CA ASN A 516 -0.70 -36.61 -1.67
C ASN A 516 -1.54 -35.53 -2.40
N MET A 517 -0.88 -34.53 -2.96
CA MET A 517 -1.47 -33.49 -3.77
C MET A 517 -1.11 -33.71 -5.24
N HIS A 518 -2.13 -33.74 -6.10
CA HIS A 518 -2.00 -33.66 -7.55
C HIS A 518 -2.37 -32.25 -8.00
N TYR A 519 -1.42 -31.54 -8.55
CA TYR A 519 -1.58 -30.18 -9.04
C TYR A 519 -1.54 -30.19 -10.57
N LEU A 520 -2.62 -29.75 -11.21
CA LEU A 520 -2.71 -29.53 -12.64
C LEU A 520 -2.90 -28.04 -12.92
N HIS A 521 -1.99 -27.48 -13.70
CA HIS A 521 -2.05 -26.09 -14.13
C HIS A 521 -2.76 -25.96 -15.46
N ASN A 522 -4.00 -25.47 -15.45
CA ASN A 522 -4.81 -25.34 -16.65
C ASN A 522 -4.68 -23.94 -17.25
N CYS A 523 -4.60 -23.90 -18.57
CA CYS A 523 -4.65 -22.68 -19.36
C CYS A 523 -6.11 -22.32 -19.69
N LEU A 524 -6.51 -21.08 -19.47
CA LEU A 524 -7.86 -20.65 -19.83
C LEU A 524 -8.04 -20.69 -21.34
N ASN A 525 -9.20 -21.19 -21.79
CA ASN A 525 -9.55 -21.32 -23.18
C ASN A 525 -8.56 -22.18 -24.01
N GLY A 526 -7.76 -23.03 -23.37
CA GLY A 526 -6.77 -23.89 -24.02
C GLY A 526 -5.59 -23.14 -24.65
N SER A 527 -5.39 -21.89 -24.26
CA SER A 527 -4.29 -21.04 -24.72
C SER A 527 -3.28 -20.82 -23.60
N CYS A 528 -2.17 -21.56 -23.67
CA CYS A 528 -1.07 -21.42 -22.74
C CYS A 528 -0.08 -20.34 -23.21
N LYS A 529 0.43 -19.55 -22.25
CA LYS A 529 1.46 -18.54 -22.54
C LYS A 529 2.79 -19.15 -22.95
N SER A 530 3.52 -18.37 -23.74
CA SER A 530 4.86 -18.76 -24.20
C SER A 530 5.96 -18.47 -23.17
N TYR A 531 5.61 -17.82 -22.05
CA TYR A 531 6.51 -17.44 -20.97
C TYR A 531 6.10 -18.16 -19.70
N ASP A 532 7.04 -18.31 -18.80
CA ASP A 532 6.84 -18.79 -17.44
C ASP A 532 6.35 -17.67 -16.52
N HIS A 533 5.40 -18.02 -15.68
CA HIS A 533 4.83 -17.14 -14.64
C HIS A 533 4.85 -17.87 -13.32
N VAL A 534 5.08 -17.14 -12.25
CA VAL A 534 4.99 -17.72 -10.91
C VAL A 534 3.54 -17.70 -10.45
N SER A 535 3.01 -18.86 -10.11
CA SER A 535 1.73 -18.98 -9.45
C SER A 535 1.89 -19.51 -8.02
N THR A 536 1.06 -19.04 -7.11
CA THR A 536 1.03 -19.47 -5.71
C THR A 536 -0.36 -19.86 -5.29
N VAL A 537 -0.45 -20.89 -4.47
CA VAL A 537 -1.65 -21.30 -3.76
C VAL A 537 -1.38 -21.17 -2.28
N ARG A 538 -2.18 -20.37 -1.59
CA ARG A 538 -2.12 -20.20 -0.14
C ARG A 538 -3.42 -20.60 0.50
N VAL A 539 -3.37 -21.02 1.74
CA VAL A 539 -4.53 -21.41 2.54
C VAL A 539 -4.47 -20.78 3.91
N LYS A 540 -5.62 -20.50 4.52
CA LYS A 540 -5.65 -20.05 5.92
C LYS A 540 -5.58 -21.20 6.90
N ASN A 541 -4.72 -21.05 7.90
CA ASN A 541 -4.65 -21.97 9.03
C ASN A 541 -5.79 -21.69 10.04
N TYR A 542 -5.87 -22.49 11.09
CA TYR A 542 -6.91 -22.37 12.11
C TYR A 542 -6.83 -21.08 12.97
N ARG A 543 -5.74 -20.30 12.80
CA ARG A 543 -5.56 -18.98 13.42
C ARG A 543 -5.90 -17.83 12.46
N GLY A 544 -6.26 -18.13 11.20
CA GLY A 544 -6.57 -17.13 10.19
C GLY A 544 -5.34 -16.59 9.44
N GLU A 545 -4.17 -17.19 9.62
CA GLU A 545 -2.94 -16.81 8.94
C GLU A 545 -2.83 -17.51 7.60
N TRP A 546 -2.39 -16.76 6.58
CA TRP A 546 -2.10 -17.33 5.27
C TRP A 546 -0.79 -18.13 5.29
N VAL A 547 -0.82 -19.33 4.71
CA VAL A 547 0.31 -20.26 4.58
C VAL A 547 0.43 -20.67 3.12
N GLU A 548 1.62 -20.59 2.53
CA GLU A 548 1.87 -21.07 1.18
C GLU A 548 1.73 -22.61 1.13
N LEU A 549 0.70 -23.09 0.45
CA LEU A 549 0.48 -24.52 0.24
C LEU A 549 1.47 -25.06 -0.81
N CYS A 550 1.53 -24.38 -1.96
CA CYS A 550 2.49 -24.67 -3.01
C CYS A 550 2.73 -23.45 -3.90
N ARG A 551 3.87 -23.49 -4.59
CA ARG A 551 4.24 -22.56 -5.65
C ARG A 551 4.48 -23.37 -6.93
N TYR A 552 4.07 -22.83 -8.05
CA TYR A 552 4.24 -23.49 -9.34
C TYR A 552 4.67 -22.46 -10.37
N THR A 553 5.73 -22.76 -11.09
CA THR A 553 6.11 -21.93 -12.23
C THR A 553 5.55 -22.53 -13.51
N THR A 554 4.79 -21.76 -14.26
CA THR A 554 4.05 -22.23 -15.44
C THR A 554 4.99 -22.74 -16.52
N PRO A 555 4.62 -23.79 -17.26
CA PRO A 555 5.40 -24.28 -18.38
C PRO A 555 5.19 -23.43 -19.64
N PHE A 556 6.18 -23.47 -20.52
CA PHE A 556 6.15 -22.75 -21.80
C PHE A 556 5.18 -23.37 -22.80
N GLY A 557 3.99 -22.79 -22.94
CA GLY A 557 3.02 -23.11 -24.00
C GLY A 557 2.29 -24.44 -23.87
N VAL A 558 2.32 -25.10 -22.73
CA VAL A 558 1.68 -26.38 -22.45
C VAL A 558 1.04 -26.41 -21.07
N GLU A 559 0.09 -27.34 -20.86
CA GLU A 559 -0.42 -27.69 -19.53
C GLU A 559 0.40 -28.85 -18.97
N CYS A 560 0.67 -28.81 -17.66
CA CYS A 560 1.37 -29.90 -16.99
C CYS A 560 0.86 -30.10 -15.57
N GLU A 561 1.17 -31.27 -15.02
CA GLU A 561 0.81 -31.68 -13.67
C GLU A 561 2.05 -31.95 -12.83
N ALA A 562 1.92 -31.87 -11.53
CA ALA A 562 2.96 -32.20 -10.58
C ALA A 562 2.36 -32.75 -9.27
N ASP A 563 3.06 -33.67 -8.66
CA ASP A 563 2.67 -34.29 -7.41
C ASP A 563 3.54 -33.79 -6.27
N GLN A 564 2.95 -33.71 -5.06
CA GLN A 564 3.67 -33.35 -3.84
C GLN A 564 3.10 -34.06 -2.63
N ASP A 565 3.98 -34.59 -1.79
CA ASP A 565 3.63 -35.03 -0.44
C ASP A 565 3.24 -33.84 0.44
N MET A 566 1.99 -33.90 0.95
CA MET A 566 1.39 -32.89 1.81
C MET A 566 1.07 -33.43 3.21
N THR A 567 1.70 -34.50 3.62
CA THR A 567 1.45 -35.16 4.91
C THR A 567 1.68 -34.22 6.09
N ASP A 568 2.69 -33.36 6.03
CA ASP A 568 2.93 -32.32 7.04
C ASP A 568 1.77 -31.30 7.17
N PHE A 569 0.90 -31.20 6.16
CA PHE A 569 -0.25 -30.29 6.15
C PHE A 569 -1.54 -30.94 6.69
N THR A 570 -1.46 -32.10 7.29
CA THR A 570 -2.63 -32.89 7.71
C THR A 570 -3.57 -32.13 8.65
N THR A 571 -3.06 -31.33 9.58
CA THR A 571 -3.90 -30.51 10.46
C THR A 571 -4.47 -29.29 9.76
N LEU A 572 -3.73 -28.74 8.80
CA LEU A 572 -4.13 -27.57 8.01
C LEU A 572 -5.25 -27.92 7.02
N LEU A 573 -5.10 -29.03 6.29
CA LEU A 573 -6.03 -29.47 5.24
C LEU A 573 -7.27 -30.16 5.79
N GLN A 574 -8.05 -29.45 6.63
CA GLN A 574 -9.26 -29.97 7.28
C GLN A 574 -10.32 -28.86 7.45
N GLY A 575 -11.60 -29.23 7.33
CA GLY A 575 -12.72 -28.32 7.53
C GLY A 575 -13.03 -27.47 6.29
N LEU A 576 -13.66 -26.34 6.47
CA LEU A 576 -13.90 -25.36 5.41
C LEU A 576 -12.72 -24.40 5.35
N ILE A 577 -11.92 -24.51 4.28
CA ILE A 577 -10.63 -23.80 4.15
C ILE A 577 -10.74 -22.70 3.12
N GLU A 578 -10.23 -21.52 3.50
CA GLU A 578 -10.05 -20.40 2.58
C GLU A 578 -8.77 -20.58 1.75
N PHE A 579 -8.90 -20.43 0.44
CA PHE A 579 -7.83 -20.50 -0.55
C PHE A 579 -7.63 -19.15 -1.21
N GLU A 580 -6.37 -18.81 -1.44
CA GLU A 580 -5.94 -17.75 -2.33
C GLU A 580 -5.13 -18.39 -3.46
N TYR A 581 -5.48 -18.07 -4.69
CA TYR A 581 -4.70 -18.41 -5.87
C TYR A 581 -4.23 -17.12 -6.54
N SER A 582 -2.94 -17.00 -6.78
CA SER A 582 -2.38 -15.87 -7.51
C SER A 582 -1.42 -16.34 -8.59
N CYS A 583 -1.39 -15.60 -9.71
CA CYS A 583 -0.41 -15.75 -10.77
C CYS A 583 -0.11 -14.38 -11.38
N GLU A 584 1.14 -13.96 -11.30
CA GLU A 584 1.58 -12.70 -11.92
C GLU A 584 1.56 -12.84 -13.45
N MET A 585 0.86 -11.93 -14.13
CA MET A 585 0.68 -11.95 -15.58
C MET A 585 0.83 -10.55 -16.16
N TYR A 586 1.71 -10.38 -17.13
CA TYR A 586 2.06 -9.06 -17.69
C TYR A 586 1.41 -8.73 -19.03
N GLU A 587 0.77 -9.69 -19.71
CA GLU A 587 0.21 -9.47 -21.04
C GLU A 587 -1.33 -9.58 -21.06
N SER A 588 -1.95 -8.63 -21.79
CA SER A 588 -3.39 -8.58 -22.00
C SER A 588 -3.80 -9.39 -23.22
N ASN A 589 -4.78 -10.27 -23.13
CA ASN A 589 -5.59 -10.77 -24.26
C ASN A 589 -6.67 -11.78 -23.80
N GLY A 590 -7.14 -11.71 -22.54
CA GLY A 590 -8.14 -12.66 -22.01
C GLY A 590 -7.54 -14.05 -21.74
N GLU A 591 -6.23 -14.15 -21.69
CA GLU A 591 -5.50 -15.34 -21.28
C GLU A 591 -5.37 -15.38 -19.77
N GLY A 592 -5.23 -16.56 -19.23
CA GLY A 592 -5.12 -16.76 -17.79
C GLY A 592 -4.91 -18.20 -17.44
N TYR A 593 -4.86 -18.46 -16.15
CA TYR A 593 -4.65 -19.78 -15.60
C TYR A 593 -5.67 -20.08 -14.51
N SER A 594 -5.95 -21.36 -14.34
CA SER A 594 -6.73 -21.88 -13.23
C SER A 594 -6.14 -23.21 -12.78
N PRO A 595 -5.92 -23.45 -11.49
CA PRO A 595 -5.44 -24.74 -11.03
C PRO A 595 -6.61 -25.72 -10.86
N THR A 596 -6.31 -27.00 -11.11
CA THR A 596 -7.08 -28.13 -10.57
C THR A 596 -6.21 -28.83 -9.54
N ILE A 597 -6.69 -28.98 -8.30
CA ILE A 597 -5.93 -29.59 -7.22
C ILE A 597 -6.76 -30.69 -6.59
N LEU A 598 -6.21 -31.90 -6.61
CA LEU A 598 -6.78 -33.06 -5.94
C LEU A 598 -5.90 -33.42 -4.75
N PHE A 599 -6.52 -33.84 -3.65
CA PHE A 599 -5.81 -34.38 -2.49
C PHE A 599 -6.27 -35.81 -2.24
N GLU A 600 -5.32 -36.74 -2.17
CA GLU A 600 -5.57 -38.13 -1.80
C GLU A 600 -5.12 -38.37 -0.39
N TYR A 601 -6.07 -38.75 0.47
CA TYR A 601 -5.84 -39.12 1.86
C TYR A 601 -5.80 -40.63 1.97
N TYR A 602 -4.70 -41.18 2.41
CA TYR A 602 -4.52 -42.60 2.56
C TYR A 602 -4.77 -43.02 4.02
N LYS A 603 -5.65 -43.98 4.19
CA LYS A 603 -6.01 -44.52 5.51
C LYS A 603 -4.81 -45.14 6.20
N GLY A 604 -4.48 -44.71 7.40
CA GLY A 604 -3.42 -45.22 8.22
C GLY A 604 -3.32 -44.50 9.54
N THR A 605 -2.32 -44.87 10.33
CA THR A 605 -2.05 -44.16 11.61
C THR A 605 -0.81 -43.33 11.41
N PRO A 606 -0.93 -41.96 11.44
CA PRO A 606 0.23 -41.11 11.29
C PRO A 606 1.20 -41.25 12.47
N GLU A 607 2.47 -40.97 12.25
CA GLU A 607 3.47 -40.94 13.29
C GLU A 607 3.12 -39.91 14.38
N TYR A 608 2.61 -38.74 13.96
CA TYR A 608 2.16 -37.65 14.82
C TYR A 608 0.76 -37.24 14.44
N PRO A 609 -0.25 -37.35 15.35
CA PRO A 609 -1.63 -36.95 15.05
C PRO A 609 -1.83 -35.44 14.93
N TYR A 610 -0.93 -34.63 15.46
CA TYR A 610 -1.01 -33.18 15.43
C TYR A 610 0.26 -32.58 14.82
N ILE A 611 0.07 -31.85 13.72
CA ILE A 611 1.15 -31.13 13.03
C ILE A 611 0.71 -29.69 12.88
N ASP A 612 1.47 -28.78 13.49
CA ASP A 612 1.21 -27.33 13.39
C ASP A 612 2.20 -26.67 12.43
N ILE A 613 1.69 -25.73 11.61
CA ILE A 613 2.49 -25.01 10.63
C ILE A 613 2.38 -23.51 10.91
N ASN A 614 3.53 -22.88 11.13
CA ASN A 614 3.69 -21.45 11.24
C ASN A 614 4.54 -20.93 10.07
N GLU A 615 3.99 -20.11 9.19
CA GLU A 615 4.79 -19.46 8.15
C GLU A 615 5.60 -18.33 8.78
N ILE A 616 6.92 -18.51 8.86
CA ILE A 616 7.84 -17.58 9.52
C ILE A 616 8.50 -16.63 8.53
N TRP A 617 8.56 -17.00 7.27
CA TRP A 617 9.03 -16.18 6.16
C TRP A 617 8.14 -16.36 4.95
N TYR A 618 7.72 -15.26 4.37
CA TYR A 618 7.03 -15.23 3.08
C TYR A 618 7.29 -13.90 2.39
N GLY A 619 7.78 -13.94 1.16
CA GLY A 619 8.00 -12.73 0.37
C GLY A 619 9.06 -12.88 -0.71
N SER A 620 9.23 -11.79 -1.45
CA SER A 620 10.29 -11.62 -2.45
C SER A 620 11.37 -10.71 -1.89
N TYR A 621 12.62 -11.14 -1.99
CA TYR A 621 13.76 -10.47 -1.38
C TYR A 621 14.84 -10.22 -2.43
N SER A 622 15.46 -9.04 -2.39
CA SER A 622 16.56 -8.70 -3.27
C SER A 622 17.74 -9.68 -3.10
N PHE A 623 18.30 -10.13 -4.21
CA PHE A 623 19.45 -11.03 -4.24
C PHE A 623 20.68 -10.31 -4.79
N GLY A 624 21.79 -10.37 -4.09
CA GLY A 624 23.05 -9.75 -4.49
C GLY A 624 23.29 -8.34 -3.94
N ASP A 625 22.43 -7.85 -3.05
CA ASP A 625 22.69 -6.64 -2.29
C ASP A 625 23.90 -6.87 -1.37
N TYR A 626 25.04 -6.31 -1.74
CA TYR A 626 26.30 -6.52 -1.01
C TYR A 626 26.30 -5.85 0.38
N GLU A 627 25.43 -4.89 0.65
CA GLU A 627 25.25 -4.27 1.96
C GLU A 627 24.27 -5.07 2.85
N ASN A 628 23.43 -5.89 2.25
CA ASN A 628 22.43 -6.68 2.97
C ASN A 628 22.27 -8.10 2.40
N LEU A 629 23.15 -8.98 2.83
CA LEU A 629 23.08 -10.41 2.48
C LEU A 629 21.98 -11.18 3.22
N CYS A 630 21.32 -10.54 4.18
CA CYS A 630 20.27 -11.14 5.00
C CYS A 630 18.99 -10.29 4.95
N PRO A 631 18.38 -10.12 3.77
CA PRO A 631 17.17 -9.31 3.64
C PRO A 631 15.94 -9.97 4.28
N VAL A 632 15.98 -11.28 4.51
CA VAL A 632 14.92 -12.05 5.15
C VAL A 632 14.88 -11.74 6.64
N PRO A 633 13.72 -11.40 7.23
CA PRO A 633 13.62 -11.00 8.62
C PRO A 633 14.17 -12.06 9.60
N VAL A 634 14.95 -11.63 10.59
CA VAL A 634 15.45 -12.50 11.65
C VAL A 634 14.30 -12.97 12.54
N ARG A 635 14.27 -14.25 12.89
CA ARG A 635 13.22 -14.83 13.74
C ARG A 635 13.79 -15.32 15.06
N THR A 636 13.00 -15.18 16.12
CA THR A 636 13.20 -15.85 17.41
C THR A 636 12.12 -16.90 17.57
N ILE A 637 12.50 -18.14 17.90
CA ILE A 637 11.58 -19.26 18.04
C ILE A 637 11.60 -19.79 19.47
N THR A 638 10.43 -19.91 20.07
CA THR A 638 10.22 -20.59 21.34
C THR A 638 9.31 -21.77 21.11
N PHE A 639 9.75 -22.97 21.46
CA PHE A 639 8.93 -24.17 21.31
C PHE A 639 8.06 -24.40 22.54
N ASP A 640 6.82 -24.81 22.32
CA ASP A 640 5.98 -25.31 23.38
C ASP A 640 6.58 -26.66 23.91
N PRO A 641 6.54 -26.91 25.21
CA PRO A 641 7.06 -28.16 25.78
C PRO A 641 6.39 -29.45 25.28
N THR A 642 5.24 -29.34 24.63
CA THR A 642 4.53 -30.47 24.02
C THR A 642 5.05 -30.87 22.65
N VAL A 643 5.88 -30.02 22.02
CA VAL A 643 6.52 -30.32 20.74
C VAL A 643 7.54 -31.40 20.88
N GLU A 644 7.40 -32.46 20.10
CA GLU A 644 8.29 -33.63 20.13
C GLU A 644 9.29 -33.63 18.98
N LYS A 645 8.96 -32.98 17.87
CA LYS A 645 9.82 -32.85 16.69
C LYS A 645 9.54 -31.52 16.01
N ALA A 646 10.54 -30.90 15.42
CA ALA A 646 10.38 -29.66 14.66
C ALA A 646 11.28 -29.62 13.43
N ASN A 647 10.75 -29.09 12.34
CA ASN A 647 11.48 -28.87 11.09
C ASN A 647 11.30 -27.41 10.62
N LEU A 648 12.36 -26.88 10.04
CA LEU A 648 12.25 -25.74 9.13
C LEU A 648 12.04 -26.31 7.73
N ARG A 649 10.82 -26.14 7.17
CA ARG A 649 10.50 -26.42 5.77
C ARG A 649 10.74 -25.14 4.98
N LEU A 650 11.64 -25.18 4.02
CA LEU A 650 12.07 -24.02 3.24
C LEU A 650 11.86 -24.26 1.75
N VAL A 651 11.18 -23.35 1.09
CA VAL A 651 11.01 -23.27 -0.36
C VAL A 651 11.62 -21.95 -0.82
N THR A 652 12.61 -22.01 -1.69
CA THR A 652 13.23 -20.84 -2.29
C THR A 652 13.27 -21.01 -3.80
N SER A 653 12.95 -19.96 -4.54
CA SER A 653 13.05 -19.94 -6.00
C SER A 653 13.62 -18.58 -6.45
N GLY A 654 14.62 -18.62 -7.32
CA GLY A 654 15.25 -17.44 -7.92
C GLY A 654 14.52 -17.03 -9.19
N HIS A 655 14.21 -15.76 -9.30
CA HIS A 655 13.49 -15.18 -10.44
C HIS A 655 14.20 -13.92 -10.93
N HIS A 656 13.83 -13.54 -12.14
CA HIS A 656 14.46 -12.52 -12.96
C HIS A 656 15.85 -12.94 -13.45
N TRP A 657 16.08 -12.63 -14.68
CA TRP A 657 17.35 -12.83 -15.36
C TRP A 657 17.70 -11.58 -16.16
N SER A 658 18.96 -11.43 -16.49
CA SER A 658 19.43 -10.37 -17.36
C SER A 658 20.40 -10.90 -18.40
N ASP A 659 20.54 -10.15 -19.47
CA ASP A 659 21.54 -10.44 -20.49
C ASP A 659 22.92 -10.00 -20.01
N THR A 660 23.79 -10.98 -19.76
CA THR A 660 25.14 -10.75 -19.25
C THR A 660 26.09 -10.06 -20.24
N GLU A 661 25.67 -9.91 -21.48
CA GLU A 661 26.52 -9.35 -22.56
C GLU A 661 26.36 -7.83 -22.73
N HIS A 662 25.42 -7.20 -22.03
CA HIS A 662 25.08 -5.81 -22.22
C HIS A 662 25.44 -4.94 -21.00
N GLY A 663 26.43 -4.07 -21.17
CA GLY A 663 26.81 -3.07 -20.21
C GLY A 663 28.20 -3.23 -19.60
N ALA A 664 28.59 -2.27 -18.79
CA ALA A 664 29.88 -2.26 -18.09
C ALA A 664 29.88 -3.21 -16.87
N TYR A 665 28.68 -3.55 -16.38
CA TYR A 665 28.46 -4.37 -15.20
C TYR A 665 27.54 -5.54 -15.52
N ASN A 666 27.69 -6.63 -14.76
CA ASN A 666 27.06 -7.90 -15.02
C ASN A 666 26.26 -8.36 -13.80
N THR A 667 24.99 -8.73 -14.00
CA THR A 667 24.18 -9.38 -12.98
C THR A 667 24.46 -10.87 -12.81
N GLY A 668 25.34 -11.45 -13.65
CA GLY A 668 25.69 -12.86 -13.60
C GLY A 668 24.55 -13.82 -13.90
N ASN A 669 23.49 -13.41 -14.65
CA ASN A 669 22.23 -14.13 -14.83
C ASN A 669 21.54 -14.44 -13.50
N ALA A 670 21.62 -13.52 -12.60
CA ALA A 670 21.30 -13.67 -11.21
C ALA A 670 19.86 -14.04 -10.97
N ALA A 671 19.70 -14.66 -9.84
CA ALA A 671 18.52 -15.23 -9.28
C ALA A 671 17.97 -16.42 -10.10
N GLU A 672 17.55 -16.29 -11.33
CA GLU A 672 16.97 -17.42 -12.06
C GLU A 672 18.01 -18.47 -12.47
N PHE A 673 19.18 -18.06 -12.97
CA PHE A 673 20.20 -18.95 -13.54
C PHE A 673 21.52 -18.95 -12.78
N TYR A 674 21.53 -18.48 -11.53
CA TYR A 674 22.73 -18.52 -10.69
C TYR A 674 22.67 -19.71 -9.74
N GLU A 675 23.70 -20.56 -9.76
CA GLU A 675 23.87 -21.69 -8.84
C GLU A 675 24.40 -21.19 -7.51
N ALA A 676 23.48 -20.98 -6.54
CA ALA A 676 23.79 -20.38 -5.25
C ALA A 676 23.83 -21.39 -4.09
N THR A 677 24.59 -21.08 -3.05
CA THR A 677 24.55 -21.78 -1.77
C THR A 677 24.28 -20.81 -0.64
N HIS A 678 23.06 -20.84 -0.14
CA HIS A 678 22.61 -20.01 0.98
C HIS A 678 22.87 -20.65 2.32
N ASN A 679 23.00 -19.84 3.37
CA ASN A 679 23.26 -20.29 4.73
C ASN A 679 22.05 -20.06 5.64
N ILE A 680 21.66 -21.09 6.38
CA ILE A 680 20.73 -20.93 7.49
C ILE A 680 21.56 -20.92 8.78
N LYS A 681 21.56 -19.76 9.46
CA LYS A 681 22.35 -19.52 10.66
C LYS A 681 21.46 -19.55 11.89
N ILE A 682 21.92 -20.27 12.92
CA ILE A 682 21.33 -20.27 14.25
C ILE A 682 22.35 -19.68 15.21
N ASN A 683 21.96 -18.61 15.88
CA ASN A 683 22.82 -17.86 16.81
C ASN A 683 24.16 -17.46 16.18
N GLY A 684 24.12 -16.95 14.95
CA GLY A 684 25.29 -16.49 14.19
C GLY A 684 26.15 -17.61 13.58
N THR A 685 25.82 -18.88 13.84
CA THR A 685 26.58 -20.04 13.31
C THR A 685 25.81 -20.63 12.11
N THR A 686 26.47 -20.84 10.97
CA THR A 686 25.91 -21.59 9.84
C THR A 686 25.63 -23.02 10.29
N THR A 687 24.36 -23.36 10.43
CA THR A 687 23.90 -24.66 10.91
C THR A 687 23.48 -25.55 9.75
N PHE A 688 22.84 -24.94 8.73
CA PHE A 688 22.43 -25.64 7.54
C PHE A 688 22.83 -24.81 6.30
N THR A 689 22.91 -25.50 5.16
CA THR A 689 23.13 -24.88 3.86
C THR A 689 22.05 -25.31 2.90
N GLN A 690 21.66 -24.41 2.00
CA GLN A 690 20.74 -24.68 0.90
C GLN A 690 21.46 -24.50 -0.42
N HIS A 691 21.71 -25.58 -1.12
CA HIS A 691 22.23 -25.53 -2.49
C HIS A 691 21.06 -25.30 -3.45
N LEU A 692 20.86 -24.07 -3.86
CA LEU A 692 19.72 -23.64 -4.67
C LEU A 692 20.01 -23.85 -6.16
N TRP A 693 19.88 -25.10 -6.61
CA TRP A 693 20.07 -25.47 -8.01
C TRP A 693 19.23 -26.67 -8.40
N ARG A 694 18.65 -26.66 -9.57
CA ARG A 694 17.87 -27.76 -10.11
C ARG A 694 18.11 -27.94 -11.59
N ASN A 695 18.43 -29.19 -11.99
CA ASN A 695 18.50 -29.57 -13.38
C ASN A 695 17.08 -29.80 -13.95
N CYS A 696 16.77 -29.15 -15.06
CA CYS A 696 15.46 -29.24 -15.69
C CYS A 696 15.40 -30.22 -16.89
N THR A 697 16.48 -30.96 -17.16
CA THR A 697 16.51 -31.97 -18.21
C THR A 697 16.99 -33.33 -17.68
N PRO A 698 16.09 -34.36 -17.61
CA PRO A 698 14.67 -34.33 -17.91
C PRO A 698 13.89 -33.43 -16.92
N ASN A 699 12.72 -32.93 -17.37
CA ASN A 699 11.87 -32.14 -16.49
C ASN A 699 11.44 -32.96 -15.27
N PRO A 700 11.55 -32.45 -14.04
CA PRO A 700 11.27 -33.21 -12.83
C PRO A 700 9.83 -33.73 -12.68
N ALA A 701 8.86 -33.02 -13.25
CA ALA A 701 7.45 -33.41 -13.31
C ALA A 701 7.07 -34.12 -14.63
N GLY A 702 8.04 -34.42 -15.48
CA GLY A 702 7.75 -35.02 -16.81
C GLY A 702 7.16 -34.04 -17.83
N CYS A 703 7.08 -32.74 -17.50
CA CYS A 703 6.57 -31.68 -18.34
C CYS A 703 7.49 -31.40 -19.51
N GLN A 704 7.38 -32.18 -20.55
CA GLN A 704 8.23 -32.08 -21.77
C GLN A 704 7.57 -32.77 -22.96
N PRO A 705 7.78 -32.25 -24.21
CA PRO A 705 8.56 -31.05 -24.52
C PRO A 705 7.77 -29.76 -24.24
N GLN A 706 8.48 -28.71 -23.94
CA GLN A 706 7.97 -27.34 -23.85
C GLN A 706 8.64 -26.47 -24.93
N SER A 707 8.11 -25.29 -25.21
CA SER A 707 8.85 -24.25 -25.94
C SER A 707 9.85 -23.51 -25.04
N GLY A 708 10.60 -22.56 -25.59
CA GLY A 708 11.45 -21.67 -24.79
C GLY A 708 12.68 -22.32 -24.13
N THR A 709 13.09 -21.75 -23.02
CA THR A 709 14.34 -22.08 -22.31
C THR A 709 14.17 -23.12 -21.19
N TRP A 710 13.12 -23.93 -21.24
CA TRP A 710 12.76 -24.87 -20.17
C TRP A 710 13.85 -25.87 -19.79
N THR A 711 14.77 -26.16 -20.74
CA THR A 711 15.87 -27.13 -20.53
C THR A 711 16.98 -26.64 -19.65
N TYR A 712 17.06 -25.32 -19.42
CA TYR A 712 18.15 -24.75 -18.64
C TYR A 712 17.95 -25.04 -17.15
N PRO A 713 19.03 -25.44 -16.44
CA PRO A 713 18.98 -25.53 -14.98
C PRO A 713 18.65 -24.18 -14.36
N ARG A 714 17.97 -24.17 -13.21
CA ARG A 714 17.51 -22.95 -12.53
C ARG A 714 17.66 -23.03 -11.03
N SER A 715 17.55 -21.88 -10.40
CA SER A 715 17.65 -21.70 -8.95
C SER A 715 16.40 -22.21 -8.24
N GLY A 716 16.39 -23.52 -7.94
CA GLY A 716 15.40 -24.19 -7.10
C GLY A 716 14.11 -24.64 -7.78
N TRP A 717 13.86 -24.33 -9.06
CA TRP A 717 12.63 -24.66 -9.76
C TRP A 717 12.86 -25.08 -11.21
N CYS A 718 11.84 -25.58 -11.86
CA CYS A 718 11.82 -25.79 -13.31
C CYS A 718 10.43 -25.45 -13.86
N PRO A 719 10.31 -24.90 -15.08
CA PRO A 719 9.01 -24.64 -15.69
C PRO A 719 8.15 -25.90 -15.78
N GLY A 720 6.91 -25.83 -15.32
CA GLY A 720 6.01 -26.97 -15.27
C GLY A 720 6.29 -27.94 -14.13
N SER A 721 6.90 -27.48 -13.05
CA SER A 721 7.09 -28.30 -11.85
C SER A 721 6.98 -27.47 -10.56
N LEU A 722 6.69 -28.14 -9.46
CA LEU A 722 6.79 -27.54 -8.13
C LEU A 722 8.27 -27.33 -7.75
N PRO A 723 8.63 -26.27 -7.00
CA PRO A 723 10.00 -26.02 -6.56
C PRO A 723 10.55 -27.13 -5.66
N LEU A 724 11.86 -27.10 -5.45
CA LEU A 724 12.49 -27.93 -4.44
C LEU A 724 12.04 -27.52 -3.03
N VAL A 725 11.89 -28.52 -2.18
CA VAL A 725 11.60 -28.35 -0.75
C VAL A 725 12.78 -28.83 0.06
N TRP A 726 13.26 -28.01 1.00
CA TRP A 726 14.28 -28.38 1.96
C TRP A 726 13.67 -28.50 3.35
N ASN A 727 13.99 -29.58 4.04
CA ASN A 727 13.56 -29.81 5.41
C ASN A 727 14.80 -29.92 6.31
N TYR A 728 14.89 -29.03 7.31
CA TYR A 728 16.00 -29.00 8.26
C TYR A 728 15.48 -29.29 9.66
N SER A 729 15.99 -30.38 10.32
CA SER A 729 15.58 -30.71 11.68
C SER A 729 16.03 -29.65 12.68
N LEU A 730 15.09 -29.21 13.50
CA LEU A 730 15.30 -28.30 14.63
C LEU A 730 15.20 -29.00 15.99
N ASP A 731 15.17 -30.35 16.04
CA ASP A 731 14.94 -31.13 17.24
C ASP A 731 15.94 -30.79 18.36
N ASN A 732 17.17 -30.46 18.01
CA ASN A 732 18.21 -30.07 18.98
C ASN A 732 17.90 -28.79 19.75
N TYR A 733 16.91 -28.02 19.31
CA TYR A 733 16.56 -26.71 19.87
C TYR A 733 15.23 -26.71 20.62
N LEU A 734 14.53 -27.84 20.69
CA LEU A 734 13.20 -27.93 21.31
C LEU A 734 13.18 -27.43 22.76
N ASN A 735 14.22 -27.72 23.53
CA ASN A 735 14.30 -27.32 24.93
C ASN A 735 14.95 -25.93 25.16
N SER A 736 15.67 -25.40 24.19
CA SER A 736 16.44 -24.15 24.34
C SER A 736 15.82 -22.98 23.58
N GLY A 737 14.93 -23.26 22.62
CA GLY A 737 14.51 -22.28 21.62
C GLY A 737 15.64 -21.88 20.68
N ILE A 738 15.32 -20.98 19.78
CA ILE A 738 16.25 -20.37 18.82
C ILE A 738 16.16 -18.85 18.97
N PRO A 739 17.08 -18.23 19.73
CA PRO A 739 17.10 -16.77 19.89
C PRO A 739 17.30 -16.01 18.60
N GLU A 740 18.03 -16.60 17.65
CA GLU A 740 18.31 -15.96 16.36
C GLU A 740 18.35 -17.01 15.25
N LEU A 741 17.33 -17.00 14.40
CA LEU A 741 17.29 -17.74 13.15
C LEU A 741 17.41 -16.76 12.00
N LEU A 742 18.44 -16.91 11.18
CA LEU A 742 18.78 -15.99 10.09
C LEU A 742 18.99 -16.78 8.80
N TYR A 743 18.47 -16.25 7.71
CA TYR A 743 18.68 -16.78 6.37
C TYR A 743 19.57 -15.81 5.59
N GLU A 744 20.82 -16.21 5.41
CA GLU A 744 21.83 -15.46 4.67
C GLU A 744 21.90 -15.99 3.24
N PHE A 745 21.71 -15.09 2.28
CA PHE A 745 21.88 -15.42 0.88
C PHE A 745 23.35 -15.65 0.54
N ASP A 746 23.61 -16.26 -0.62
CA ASP A 746 24.97 -16.63 -1.01
C ASP A 746 25.90 -15.39 -0.96
N PRO A 747 26.87 -15.37 -0.05
CA PRO A 747 27.73 -14.21 0.13
C PRO A 747 28.80 -14.04 -0.99
N THR A 748 28.87 -14.98 -1.91
CA THR A 748 29.80 -14.91 -3.04
C THR A 748 29.21 -14.23 -4.26
N TYR A 749 27.89 -14.09 -4.28
CA TYR A 749 27.19 -13.37 -5.34
C TYR A 749 26.98 -11.91 -4.97
N VAL A 750 27.33 -11.03 -5.89
CA VAL A 750 27.10 -9.59 -5.82
C VAL A 750 26.46 -9.15 -7.11
N ASP A 751 25.34 -8.48 -7.02
CA ASP A 751 24.71 -7.80 -8.15
C ASP A 751 25.38 -6.43 -8.36
N GLU A 752 26.26 -6.34 -9.36
CA GLU A 752 26.95 -5.10 -9.71
C GLU A 752 26.01 -4.03 -10.26
N CYS A 753 24.79 -4.42 -10.58
CA CYS A 753 23.71 -3.52 -11.00
C CYS A 753 22.75 -3.13 -9.87
N HIS A 754 23.02 -3.56 -8.64
CA HIS A 754 22.22 -3.19 -7.48
C HIS A 754 22.44 -1.71 -7.14
N PRO A 755 21.39 -0.94 -6.76
CA PRO A 755 21.52 0.48 -6.41
C PRO A 755 22.55 0.80 -5.31
N ASN A 756 22.81 -0.16 -4.40
CA ASN A 756 23.81 -0.02 -3.35
C ASN A 756 25.25 -0.36 -3.80
N TYR A 757 25.44 -0.83 -5.03
CA TYR A 757 26.77 -1.14 -5.52
C TYR A 757 27.59 0.15 -5.70
N PRO A 758 28.87 0.20 -5.25
CA PRO A 758 29.65 1.46 -5.19
C PRO A 758 29.79 2.19 -6.52
N ASP A 759 29.88 1.45 -7.63
CA ASP A 759 30.04 2.03 -8.96
C ASP A 759 28.71 2.20 -9.70
N CYS A 760 27.59 1.97 -9.03
CA CYS A 760 26.25 2.21 -9.58
C CYS A 760 26.01 3.71 -9.77
N VAL A 761 25.70 4.12 -10.98
CA VAL A 761 25.12 5.44 -11.22
C VAL A 761 23.60 5.28 -11.06
N THR A 762 23.10 5.64 -9.88
CA THR A 762 21.70 5.40 -9.49
C THR A 762 20.73 6.06 -10.45
N GLY A 763 19.86 5.26 -11.04
CA GLY A 763 18.67 5.67 -11.80
C GLY A 763 17.39 5.31 -11.03
N GLN A 764 16.24 5.49 -11.65
CA GLN A 764 14.95 5.21 -11.00
C GLN A 764 14.71 3.72 -10.69
N ASN A 765 15.25 2.82 -11.51
CA ASN A 765 15.00 1.36 -11.41
C ASN A 765 16.30 0.56 -11.34
N GLY A 766 17.33 1.09 -10.71
CA GLY A 766 18.64 0.45 -10.64
C GLY A 766 19.74 1.35 -11.17
N CYS A 767 20.79 0.74 -11.68
CA CYS A 767 21.95 1.47 -12.18
C CYS A 767 21.78 1.85 -13.64
N ILE A 768 21.82 3.15 -13.98
CA ILE A 768 21.71 3.62 -15.37
C ILE A 768 22.92 3.26 -16.23
N ASN A 769 24.02 2.89 -15.61
CA ASN A 769 25.20 2.34 -16.28
C ASN A 769 25.10 0.81 -16.50
N CYS A 770 24.03 0.17 -16.06
CA CYS A 770 23.64 -1.17 -16.45
C CYS A 770 22.53 -1.10 -17.49
N LEU A 771 22.55 -2.01 -18.44
CA LEU A 771 21.50 -2.11 -19.48
C LEU A 771 20.30 -2.95 -19.01
N ASP A 772 20.32 -3.38 -17.77
CA ASP A 772 19.34 -4.28 -17.21
C ASP A 772 18.45 -3.58 -16.18
N SER A 773 17.15 -3.73 -16.34
CA SER A 773 16.13 -3.20 -15.44
C SER A 773 15.52 -4.27 -14.49
N ASN A 774 15.97 -5.52 -14.59
CA ASN A 774 15.41 -6.62 -13.83
C ASN A 774 16.28 -6.94 -12.61
N ASN A 775 15.91 -6.45 -11.46
CA ASN A 775 16.60 -6.76 -10.21
C ASN A 775 16.40 -8.25 -9.85
N PRO A 776 17.48 -8.97 -9.55
CA PRO A 776 17.41 -10.36 -9.13
C PRO A 776 16.70 -10.48 -7.78
N ILE A 777 15.75 -11.42 -7.70
CA ILE A 777 15.00 -11.70 -6.47
C ILE A 777 14.97 -13.18 -6.13
N LEU A 778 14.89 -13.46 -4.85
CA LEU A 778 14.56 -14.77 -4.31
C LEU A 778 13.19 -14.73 -3.65
N MET A 779 12.28 -15.56 -4.12
CA MET A 779 11.01 -15.78 -3.45
C MET A 779 11.19 -16.85 -2.38
N VAL A 780 10.95 -16.50 -1.14
CA VAL A 780 11.17 -17.36 0.04
C VAL A 780 9.84 -17.65 0.71
N SER A 781 9.62 -18.94 1.00
CA SER A 781 8.59 -19.41 1.93
C SER A 781 9.27 -20.34 2.94
N GLY A 782 9.31 -19.93 4.20
CA GLY A 782 9.87 -20.67 5.31
C GLY A 782 8.79 -20.96 6.34
N MET A 783 8.62 -22.24 6.66
CA MET A 783 7.61 -22.71 7.59
C MET A 783 8.27 -23.44 8.75
N LEU A 784 7.86 -23.12 9.96
CA LEU A 784 8.13 -23.92 11.13
C LEU A 784 7.06 -24.99 11.24
N VAL A 785 7.43 -26.25 11.06
CA VAL A 785 6.54 -27.41 11.16
C VAL A 785 6.85 -28.12 12.49
N THR A 786 5.85 -28.23 13.35
CA THR A 786 5.98 -28.87 14.67
C THR A 786 5.04 -30.05 14.83
N TYR A 787 5.49 -31.09 15.51
CA TYR A 787 4.80 -32.36 15.60
C TYR A 787 4.61 -32.74 17.07
N SER A 788 3.43 -33.30 17.41
CA SER A 788 3.07 -33.69 18.76
C SER A 788 2.06 -34.84 18.79
N HIS A 789 2.14 -35.68 19.82
CA HIS A 789 1.09 -36.66 20.18
C HIS A 789 0.04 -36.05 21.11
N ARG A 790 0.28 -34.87 21.66
CA ARG A 790 -0.62 -34.22 22.61
C ARG A 790 -1.59 -33.34 21.87
N SER A 791 -2.82 -33.36 22.35
CA SER A 791 -3.97 -32.64 21.80
C SER A 791 -4.01 -31.17 22.18
N ASP A 792 -3.16 -30.70 23.07
CA ASP A 792 -3.06 -29.26 23.35
C ASP A 792 -2.56 -28.57 22.07
N ILE A 793 -3.36 -27.66 21.54
CA ILE A 793 -2.99 -26.94 20.34
C ILE A 793 -1.68 -26.22 20.61
N VAL A 794 -0.65 -26.65 19.93
CA VAL A 794 0.71 -26.17 20.13
C VAL A 794 0.86 -24.83 19.44
N VAL A 795 0.92 -23.77 20.21
CA VAL A 795 1.31 -22.44 19.72
C VAL A 795 2.80 -22.26 20.02
N THR A 796 3.61 -22.34 19.00
CA THR A 796 5.02 -21.95 19.09
C THR A 796 5.11 -20.43 19.03
N GLY A 797 5.80 -19.81 20.00
CA GLY A 797 6.06 -18.37 19.97
C GLY A 797 7.11 -18.08 18.89
N VAL A 798 6.66 -17.57 17.74
CA VAL A 798 7.55 -16.99 16.72
C VAL A 798 7.44 -15.48 16.82
N THR A 799 8.54 -14.82 17.12
CA THR A 799 8.60 -13.36 17.13
C THR A 799 9.62 -12.88 16.11
N GLU A 800 9.25 -11.84 15.42
CA GLU A 800 10.21 -11.09 14.63
C GLU A 800 11.17 -10.39 15.60
N ARG A 801 12.47 -10.59 15.40
CA ARG A 801 13.41 -9.73 16.08
C ARG A 801 13.19 -8.33 15.52
N PRO A 802 12.99 -7.32 16.38
CA PRO A 802 12.91 -5.96 15.92
C PRO A 802 14.08 -5.69 14.97
N ASP A 803 13.77 -5.25 13.78
CA ASP A 803 14.74 -5.02 12.71
C ASP A 803 15.95 -4.28 13.28
N ALA A 804 17.14 -4.74 12.92
CA ALA A 804 18.36 -4.05 13.34
C ALA A 804 18.40 -2.60 12.81
N ASN A 805 17.60 -2.30 11.78
CA ASN A 805 17.37 -0.98 11.21
C ASN A 805 16.14 -0.27 11.81
N LYS A 806 15.24 -0.98 12.51
CA LYS A 806 14.18 -0.32 13.25
C LYS A 806 14.77 0.35 14.47
N GLU A 807 14.49 1.63 14.64
CA GLU A 807 15.03 2.39 15.74
C GLU A 807 14.66 1.74 17.07
N PRO A 808 15.61 1.60 17.99
CA PRO A 808 15.41 0.85 19.23
C PRO A 808 14.41 1.51 20.19
N PHE A 809 14.00 2.74 19.89
CA PHE A 809 13.03 3.54 20.61
C PHE A 809 12.59 4.71 19.74
N GLN A 810 11.37 5.20 19.92
CA GLN A 810 10.87 6.37 19.21
C GLN A 810 11.38 7.65 19.86
N VAL A 811 11.62 8.65 19.03
CA VAL A 811 12.03 9.98 19.48
C VAL A 811 11.27 11.05 18.73
N MET A 812 10.65 11.93 19.47
CA MET A 812 10.00 13.12 18.96
C MET A 812 10.79 14.36 19.38
N LEU A 813 11.06 15.25 18.44
CA LEU A 813 11.77 16.51 18.63
C LEU A 813 10.86 17.67 18.26
N THR A 814 10.45 18.47 19.23
CA THR A 814 9.52 19.58 19.03
C THR A 814 9.99 20.86 19.72
N PRO A 815 9.83 22.03 19.13
CA PRO A 815 9.52 22.27 17.72
C PRO A 815 10.73 22.03 16.81
N ASN A 816 10.49 21.66 15.58
CA ASN A 816 11.50 21.64 14.53
C ASN A 816 10.90 22.29 13.27
N PRO A 817 11.33 23.48 12.87
CA PRO A 817 12.49 24.26 13.34
C PRO A 817 12.40 24.79 14.76
N VAL A 818 13.55 24.86 15.45
CA VAL A 818 13.67 25.32 16.83
C VAL A 818 14.23 26.74 16.89
N LYS A 819 13.59 27.60 17.73
CA LYS A 819 14.14 28.94 18.04
C LYS A 819 15.05 28.90 19.25
N ASN A 820 14.49 28.72 20.42
CA ASN A 820 15.20 28.79 21.66
C ASN A 820 15.19 27.49 22.46
N THR A 821 14.13 26.71 22.37
CA THR A 821 13.90 25.57 23.26
C THR A 821 13.45 24.38 22.42
N LEU A 822 14.18 23.27 22.53
CA LEU A 822 13.86 21.99 21.90
C LEU A 822 13.39 21.02 22.97
N THR A 823 12.24 20.44 22.79
CA THR A 823 11.74 19.35 23.63
C THR A 823 12.07 18.02 22.95
N VAL A 824 12.70 17.13 23.69
CA VAL A 824 12.99 15.75 23.27
C VAL A 824 12.10 14.82 24.08
N THR A 825 11.24 14.07 23.41
CA THR A 825 10.39 13.04 24.02
C THR A 825 10.79 11.67 23.48
N THR A 826 10.87 10.66 24.35
CA THR A 826 11.24 9.30 23.96
C THR A 826 10.43 8.28 24.76
N ASP A 827 10.16 7.14 24.12
CA ASP A 827 9.58 5.94 24.74
C ASP A 827 10.64 4.97 25.28
N TYR A 828 11.92 5.39 25.36
CA TYR A 828 12.98 4.58 25.91
C TYR A 828 12.75 4.21 27.37
N ASP A 829 12.54 2.93 27.65
CA ASP A 829 12.09 2.38 28.95
C ASP A 829 13.24 1.83 29.83
N LYS A 830 14.48 1.86 29.31
CA LYS A 830 15.66 1.31 30.00
C LYS A 830 16.46 2.35 30.80
N GLY A 831 15.79 3.41 31.25
CA GLY A 831 16.37 4.46 32.06
C GLY A 831 16.78 5.70 31.27
N ARG A 832 17.84 6.36 31.68
CA ARG A 832 18.26 7.65 31.14
C ARG A 832 19.00 7.50 29.80
N LEU A 833 18.48 8.16 28.76
CA LEU A 833 19.06 8.20 27.42
C LEU A 833 20.09 9.33 27.32
N ASN A 834 21.30 9.03 26.86
CA ASN A 834 22.32 10.05 26.60
C ASN A 834 22.08 10.68 25.23
N VAL A 835 21.92 12.01 25.23
CA VAL A 835 21.64 12.80 24.02
C VAL A 835 22.78 13.79 23.74
N ARG A 836 23.17 13.89 22.50
CA ARG A 836 24.19 14.85 22.01
C ARG A 836 23.62 15.65 20.87
N VAL A 837 23.89 16.95 20.84
CA VAL A 837 23.63 17.82 19.70
C VAL A 837 24.95 18.09 18.99
N ILE A 838 24.98 17.84 17.69
CA ILE A 838 26.15 18.10 16.84
C ILE A 838 25.77 19.07 15.72
N ASN A 839 26.69 19.94 15.31
CA ASN A 839 26.48 20.83 14.17
C ASN A 839 26.73 20.10 12.84
N SER A 840 26.53 20.80 11.72
CA SER A 840 26.73 20.27 10.37
C SER A 840 28.19 19.85 10.05
N GLN A 841 29.15 20.25 10.87
CA GLN A 841 30.57 19.85 10.75
C GLN A 841 30.92 18.65 11.66
N GLY A 842 29.93 18.05 12.35
CA GLY A 842 30.15 16.92 13.25
C GLY A 842 30.68 17.32 14.64
N VAL A 843 30.72 18.61 14.97
CA VAL A 843 31.22 19.09 16.27
C VAL A 843 30.10 19.00 17.32
N HIS A 844 30.42 18.41 18.46
CA HIS A 844 29.52 18.37 19.61
C HIS A 844 29.31 19.77 20.21
N VAL A 845 28.05 20.21 20.26
CA VAL A 845 27.70 21.54 20.79
C VAL A 845 26.93 21.46 22.11
N LYS A 846 26.19 20.38 22.35
CA LYS A 846 25.48 20.13 23.62
C LYS A 846 25.42 18.65 23.93
N ALA A 847 25.36 18.30 25.22
CA ALA A 847 25.11 16.94 25.71
C ALA A 847 24.24 16.97 26.98
N PHE A 848 23.28 16.06 27.10
CA PHE A 848 22.35 15.99 28.22
C PHE A 848 21.73 14.57 28.29
N GLY A 849 20.98 14.30 29.34
CA GLY A 849 20.27 13.02 29.49
C GLY A 849 18.76 13.24 29.51
N VAL A 850 18.05 12.34 28.82
CA VAL A 850 16.58 12.33 28.74
C VAL A 850 16.03 11.07 29.39
N GLU A 851 15.00 11.21 30.20
CA GLU A 851 14.17 10.15 30.73
C GLU A 851 12.71 10.55 30.46
N GLY A 852 12.07 9.86 29.52
CA GLY A 852 10.76 10.24 28.99
C GLY A 852 10.81 11.54 28.17
N THR A 853 10.79 12.69 28.84
CA THR A 853 10.81 14.00 28.17
C THR A 853 11.82 14.95 28.83
N ALA A 854 12.58 15.67 28.00
CA ALA A 854 13.50 16.73 28.45
C ALA A 854 13.44 17.95 27.52
N THR A 855 13.68 19.12 28.09
CA THR A 855 13.70 20.38 27.36
C THR A 855 15.12 20.94 27.32
N ILE A 856 15.56 21.41 26.18
CA ILE A 856 16.91 21.86 25.91
C ILE A 856 16.89 23.31 25.47
N ASP A 857 17.72 24.12 26.10
CA ASP A 857 17.96 25.48 25.64
C ASP A 857 18.90 25.46 24.42
N MET A 858 18.41 26.00 23.32
CA MET A 858 19.11 26.12 22.03
C MET A 858 19.42 27.58 21.71
N SER A 859 19.11 28.53 22.60
CA SER A 859 19.19 29.97 22.35
C SER A 859 20.60 30.49 22.07
N ASP A 860 21.62 29.82 22.60
CA ASP A 860 23.04 30.13 22.43
C ASP A 860 23.67 29.56 21.17
N LEU A 861 22.92 28.77 20.41
CA LEU A 861 23.42 28.18 19.16
C LEU A 861 23.06 29.06 17.96
N PRO A 862 23.99 29.24 16.99
CA PRO A 862 23.70 29.92 15.73
C PRO A 862 22.57 29.28 14.94
N ALA A 863 21.90 30.04 14.09
CA ALA A 863 20.98 29.48 13.11
C ALA A 863 21.70 28.50 12.18
N GLY A 864 21.09 27.35 11.90
CA GLY A 864 21.73 26.31 11.09
C GLY A 864 21.12 24.91 11.32
N VAL A 865 21.67 23.94 10.62
CA VAL A 865 21.30 22.53 10.74
C VAL A 865 22.12 21.86 11.83
N TYR A 866 21.44 21.13 12.69
CA TYR A 866 22.03 20.33 13.76
C TYR A 866 21.49 18.92 13.72
N PHE A 867 22.22 17.98 14.30
CA PHE A 867 21.78 16.60 14.46
C PHE A 867 21.74 16.25 15.96
N VAL A 868 20.64 15.69 16.40
CA VAL A 868 20.46 15.19 17.75
C VAL A 868 20.69 13.70 17.75
N GLN A 869 21.78 13.27 18.39
CA GLN A 869 22.14 11.86 18.54
C GLN A 869 21.77 11.36 19.92
N MET A 870 21.10 10.23 19.98
CA MET A 870 20.61 9.60 21.20
C MET A 870 21.13 8.17 21.28
N LEU A 871 21.78 7.84 22.39
CA LEU A 871 22.41 6.54 22.58
C LEU A 871 21.67 5.73 23.66
N GLY A 872 20.91 4.72 23.21
CA GLY A 872 20.19 3.77 24.05
C GLY A 872 20.42 2.33 23.64
N GLY A 873 21.68 1.85 23.67
CA GLY A 873 22.07 0.56 23.13
C GLY A 873 22.38 0.57 21.63
N LYS A 874 21.62 1.32 20.84
CA LYS A 874 21.94 1.77 19.47
C LYS A 874 21.79 3.27 19.40
N MET A 875 22.42 3.88 18.41
CA MET A 875 22.37 5.32 18.20
C MET A 875 21.20 5.66 17.25
N VAL A 876 20.32 6.55 17.72
CA VAL A 876 19.28 7.18 16.90
C VAL A 876 19.71 8.61 16.60
N THR A 877 19.62 9.05 15.36
CA THR A 877 19.98 10.40 14.93
C THR A 877 18.78 11.09 14.28
N ARG A 878 18.51 12.34 14.67
CA ARG A 878 17.47 13.19 14.10
C ARG A 878 18.03 14.53 13.68
N LYS A 879 17.58 15.03 12.56
CA LYS A 879 17.91 16.36 12.05
C LYS A 879 16.99 17.42 12.66
N ILE A 880 17.53 18.52 13.09
CA ILE A 880 16.80 19.73 13.50
C ILE A 880 17.32 20.96 12.79
N VAL A 881 16.48 21.95 12.61
CA VAL A 881 16.81 23.25 12.06
C VAL A 881 16.67 24.28 13.15
N LYS A 882 17.76 24.99 13.45
CA LYS A 882 17.79 26.13 14.39
C LYS A 882 17.58 27.43 13.59
N MET A 883 16.56 28.19 13.95
CA MET A 883 16.26 29.51 13.38
C MET A 883 16.85 30.63 14.22
#